data_f9f35ff0b9ade1f198609899fa80ce4f
#
_entry.id   f9f35ff0b9ade1f198609899fa80ce4f
#
_cell.length_a   1.000
_cell.length_b   1.000
_cell.length_c   1.000
_cell.angle_alpha   90.00
_cell.angle_beta   90.00
_cell.angle_gamma   90.00
#
_symmetry.space_group_name_H-M   'P 1'
#
loop_
_entity.id
_entity.type
_entity.pdbx_description
1 polymer ?
#
loop_
_entity_poly.entity_id
_entity_poly.type
_entity_poly.pdbx_seq_one_letter_code
_entity_poly.pdbx_strand_id
1 'polypeptide(L)'
;MLFNPGMRLLLLFLVAEFLIMSSALASEKPFSFKDTLGKLPKEVVPTDYAVRIVPDIDRLTFAGTETVKLNVRSRVRQLVLNVLELKIEAASVDGKELPASAIKTDAKNELLTLVLPSELATGEHTLTLRFIGKINEQGQGLFYMRYQEQGSGARKIMLGSQFEATDARRFFPCWDEPVFRARFQLTAVVPENWLAVSNMPIQSEKKIVGGKEVVFAATPPMSSYLNVFVAGELDSIESRSGPTQLRVITTKGKAEMGRYALEATAQILQYYNDYFGVAYPLPKLDQIALPGGFGGAMENWGGITYYESKLLFDPKSSSAETKQDIYEVLAHEMAHQWFGDLVTMAWWDNLWLNEGFASWMGSKCTAHFNPHWEVWLRREFPRDPSRRVGIVKEVAMEGDARSTTHPIQQPIATEAEANSAFDDITYKKGQSFLRMLETFLGEDVFRKGIRRYMEAHLYSNTTTADLWKALSDASGKPVGEIAAGWTEQPGFPLLRLKRKNGGDISLTQERFSINFKNAPPLEWKIPLTYAVVGESPATLLMTSKSQSIHNIPPDRALKLNVNGAGNYRVEYDRPSWELLLGTLKNLGVEDRVNLLSDAWALVQANRAPITLYFELVEKLPASTELAEREQIIHVLDFINRLLSGTSEQQKFQLYARSLLRPTFDAVGWDVKPDEQSATANLRASLITALGKLDDPKIVASCRERFKAFLSNPESLAPDLRPAVFSIVGRYADESTWNELHQLGLKTTSIEEKQNYYDALAGAMDRKLVSKTLPIALTDELPTSRAVFLVLRVDRESGHPDIVWDFARANMKALLAKTDALGNNTYAPSLFTFFSEDSRAQELRTYAKNNLPAASGPHIAKALDEIQFRSEFKQRLISQFPKFIQNRVRK
;
A
#
# COMPACT_ATOMS: atom_id res chain seq x y z
N MET A 1 -54.98 19.64 11.86
CA MET A 1 -54.38 19.31 10.56
C MET A 1 -53.96 17.83 10.57
N LEU A 2 -54.69 17.02 9.83
CA LEU A 2 -54.55 15.55 9.78
C LEU A 2 -53.38 15.24 8.82
N PHE A 3 -52.30 14.70 9.34
CA PHE A 3 -51.19 14.20 8.50
C PHE A 3 -51.59 12.91 7.78
N ASN A 4 -51.27 12.87 6.46
CA ASN A 4 -51.54 11.75 5.56
C ASN A 4 -50.86 10.45 6.06
N PRO A 5 -51.55 9.28 6.04
CA PRO A 5 -51.03 8.00 6.54
C PRO A 5 -49.68 7.56 5.86
N GLY A 6 -49.44 7.95 4.61
CA GLY A 6 -48.17 7.66 3.91
C GLY A 6 -46.95 8.38 4.49
N MET A 7 -47.14 9.57 5.07
CA MET A 7 -46.06 10.33 5.69
C MET A 7 -45.72 9.80 7.12
N ARG A 8 -46.68 9.14 7.77
CA ARG A 8 -46.43 8.40 9.02
C ARG A 8 -45.62 7.11 8.80
N LEU A 9 -45.85 6.42 7.68
CA LEU A 9 -45.07 5.23 7.34
C LEU A 9 -43.63 5.60 6.96
N LEU A 10 -43.42 6.70 6.21
CA LEU A 10 -42.08 7.20 5.86
C LEU A 10 -41.29 7.71 7.08
N LEU A 11 -41.94 8.39 8.03
CA LEU A 11 -41.32 8.77 9.30
C LEU A 11 -41.00 7.58 10.20
N LEU A 12 -41.82 6.55 10.19
CA LEU A 12 -41.57 5.32 10.94
C LEU A 12 -40.44 4.50 10.34
N PHE A 13 -40.28 4.50 9.00
CA PHE A 13 -39.13 3.88 8.32
C PHE A 13 -37.84 4.68 8.60
N LEU A 14 -37.86 6.00 8.50
CA LEU A 14 -36.70 6.85 8.82
C LEU A 14 -36.31 6.81 10.31
N VAL A 15 -37.29 6.68 11.22
CA VAL A 15 -37.01 6.51 12.65
C VAL A 15 -36.52 5.08 12.95
N ALA A 16 -36.99 4.06 12.20
CA ALA A 16 -36.49 2.70 12.34
C ALA A 16 -35.06 2.55 11.77
N GLU A 17 -34.73 3.19 10.66
CA GLU A 17 -33.35 3.25 10.15
C GLU A 17 -32.44 4.06 11.10
N PHE A 18 -32.94 5.14 11.73
CA PHE A 18 -32.19 5.90 12.74
C PHE A 18 -32.03 5.14 14.06
N LEU A 19 -32.98 4.31 14.45
CA LEU A 19 -32.91 3.42 15.62
C LEU A 19 -32.04 2.20 15.37
N ILE A 20 -31.90 1.75 14.13
CA ILE A 20 -30.96 0.70 13.74
C ILE A 20 -29.52 1.27 13.67
N MET A 21 -29.34 2.55 13.35
CA MET A 21 -28.03 3.23 13.42
C MET A 21 -27.62 3.66 14.83
N SER A 22 -28.50 3.61 15.83
CA SER A 22 -28.18 3.89 17.23
C SER A 22 -28.09 2.63 18.10
N SER A 23 -28.07 1.43 17.52
CA SER A 23 -27.52 0.28 18.23
C SER A 23 -26.07 0.63 18.53
N ALA A 24 -25.74 0.91 19.79
CA ALA A 24 -24.39 0.95 20.28
C ALA A 24 -23.66 -0.21 19.60
N LEU A 25 -22.69 0.11 18.74
CA LEU A 25 -21.83 -0.89 18.12
C LEU A 25 -21.33 -1.75 19.26
N ALA A 26 -21.83 -2.98 19.35
CA ALA A 26 -21.36 -3.90 20.35
C ALA A 26 -19.87 -4.06 20.06
N SER A 27 -19.04 -3.74 21.05
CA SER A 27 -17.60 -3.85 20.88
C SER A 27 -17.27 -5.25 20.36
N GLU A 28 -16.39 -5.34 19.36
CA GLU A 28 -15.99 -6.62 18.80
C GLU A 28 -15.57 -7.58 19.91
N LYS A 29 -15.90 -8.85 19.74
CA LYS A 29 -15.57 -9.91 20.70
C LYS A 29 -14.25 -10.57 20.40
N PRO A 30 -13.55 -11.12 21.39
CA PRO A 30 -12.42 -12.01 21.15
C PRO A 30 -12.77 -13.15 20.19
N PHE A 31 -11.74 -13.63 19.50
CA PHE A 31 -11.89 -14.66 18.48
C PHE A 31 -12.66 -15.90 18.93
N SER A 32 -13.61 -16.30 18.10
CA SER A 32 -14.33 -17.57 18.19
C SER A 32 -14.54 -18.14 16.80
N PHE A 33 -14.02 -19.33 16.54
CA PHE A 33 -14.16 -19.97 15.23
C PHE A 33 -15.62 -20.07 14.79
N LYS A 34 -16.52 -20.41 15.71
CA LYS A 34 -17.96 -20.60 15.43
C LYS A 34 -18.65 -19.29 15.01
N ASP A 35 -18.21 -18.16 15.62
CA ASP A 35 -18.86 -16.87 15.45
C ASP A 35 -18.17 -15.99 14.41
N THR A 36 -17.05 -16.47 13.79
CA THR A 36 -16.35 -15.75 12.73
C THR A 36 -17.23 -15.63 11.49
N LEU A 37 -17.17 -14.45 10.87
CA LEU A 37 -17.80 -14.18 9.59
C LEU A 37 -17.26 -15.13 8.51
N GLY A 38 -17.90 -15.17 7.37
CA GLY A 38 -17.54 -15.99 6.22
C GLY A 38 -18.77 -16.64 5.60
N LYS A 39 -18.59 -17.24 4.44
CA LYS A 39 -19.66 -17.89 3.67
C LYS A 39 -19.69 -19.41 3.87
N LEU A 40 -18.55 -20.00 4.24
CA LEU A 40 -18.42 -21.44 4.36
C LEU A 40 -19.00 -21.98 5.66
N PRO A 41 -19.73 -23.10 5.62
CA PRO A 41 -20.24 -23.78 6.79
C PRO A 41 -19.10 -24.23 7.73
N LYS A 42 -19.29 -24.10 9.03
CA LYS A 42 -18.28 -24.39 10.08
C LYS A 42 -18.36 -25.83 10.61
N GLU A 43 -19.29 -26.64 10.10
CA GLU A 43 -19.52 -28.02 10.48
C GLU A 43 -18.41 -28.95 10.00
N VAL A 44 -17.74 -28.61 8.92
CA VAL A 44 -16.65 -29.38 8.34
C VAL A 44 -15.41 -28.51 8.30
N VAL A 45 -14.32 -29.00 8.88
CA VAL A 45 -13.05 -28.27 8.99
C VAL A 45 -11.94 -29.10 8.34
N PRO A 46 -11.23 -28.57 7.34
CA PRO A 46 -10.04 -29.24 6.80
C PRO A 46 -8.91 -29.22 7.81
N THR A 47 -8.12 -30.30 7.87
CA THR A 47 -6.93 -30.39 8.75
C THR A 47 -5.65 -30.55 7.98
N ASP A 48 -5.66 -31.27 6.87
CA ASP A 48 -4.49 -31.54 6.05
C ASP A 48 -4.86 -31.59 4.57
N TYR A 49 -4.05 -30.93 3.74
CA TYR A 49 -4.12 -31.01 2.28
C TYR A 49 -2.85 -31.66 1.73
N ALA A 50 -3.00 -32.67 0.90
CA ALA A 50 -1.95 -33.20 0.04
C ALA A 50 -2.32 -32.84 -1.41
N VAL A 51 -1.66 -31.83 -1.98
CA VAL A 51 -1.96 -31.28 -3.30
C VAL A 51 -0.85 -31.65 -4.27
N ARG A 52 -1.20 -32.23 -5.43
CA ARG A 52 -0.26 -32.55 -6.50
C ARG A 52 -0.64 -31.79 -7.78
N ILE A 53 0.32 -31.03 -8.33
CA ILE A 53 0.15 -30.16 -9.49
C ILE A 53 1.11 -30.59 -10.60
N VAL A 54 0.58 -30.67 -11.82
CA VAL A 54 1.32 -30.99 -13.06
C VAL A 54 1.07 -29.86 -14.08
N PRO A 55 1.90 -28.80 -14.10
CA PRO A 55 1.79 -27.73 -15.09
C PRO A 55 2.05 -28.21 -16.52
N ASP A 56 1.26 -27.72 -17.47
CA ASP A 56 1.47 -27.83 -18.91
C ASP A 56 1.71 -26.42 -19.46
N ILE A 57 2.98 -26.09 -19.66
CA ILE A 57 3.42 -24.75 -20.07
C ILE A 57 2.99 -24.41 -21.50
N ASP A 58 2.89 -25.42 -22.37
CA ASP A 58 2.53 -25.23 -23.78
C ASP A 58 1.06 -24.89 -23.94
N ARG A 59 0.21 -25.49 -23.09
CA ARG A 59 -1.24 -25.27 -23.09
C ARG A 59 -1.70 -24.20 -22.10
N LEU A 60 -0.81 -23.73 -21.23
CA LEU A 60 -1.10 -22.82 -20.12
C LEU A 60 -2.23 -23.35 -19.22
N THR A 61 -2.15 -24.63 -18.87
CA THR A 61 -3.07 -25.35 -17.99
C THR A 61 -2.28 -26.18 -16.98
N PHE A 62 -2.94 -26.66 -15.96
CA PHE A 62 -2.35 -27.65 -15.05
C PHE A 62 -3.40 -28.70 -14.65
N ALA A 63 -2.95 -29.93 -14.48
CA ALA A 63 -3.74 -30.97 -13.86
C ALA A 63 -3.44 -31.00 -12.35
N GLY A 64 -4.47 -31.14 -11.54
CA GLY A 64 -4.35 -31.21 -10.09
C GLY A 64 -5.06 -32.43 -9.51
N THR A 65 -4.46 -32.99 -8.47
CA THR A 65 -5.12 -33.93 -7.57
C THR A 65 -4.88 -33.52 -6.14
N GLU A 66 -5.91 -33.60 -5.32
CA GLU A 66 -5.74 -33.36 -3.90
C GLU A 66 -6.46 -34.39 -3.05
N THR A 67 -5.91 -34.60 -1.86
CA THR A 67 -6.53 -35.36 -0.78
C THR A 67 -6.60 -34.47 0.45
N VAL A 68 -7.81 -34.23 0.94
CA VAL A 68 -8.07 -33.37 2.10
C VAL A 68 -8.57 -34.22 3.25
N LYS A 69 -7.90 -34.18 4.40
CA LYS A 69 -8.43 -34.72 5.64
C LYS A 69 -9.40 -33.73 6.27
N LEU A 70 -10.54 -34.20 6.66
CA LEU A 70 -11.65 -33.43 7.20
C LEU A 70 -11.98 -33.86 8.62
N ASN A 71 -12.26 -32.89 9.48
CA ASN A 71 -12.89 -33.11 10.77
C ASN A 71 -14.35 -32.64 10.70
N VAL A 72 -15.28 -33.60 10.63
CA VAL A 72 -16.72 -33.31 10.61
C VAL A 72 -17.24 -33.17 12.03
N ARG A 73 -17.63 -31.95 12.40
CA ARG A 73 -18.07 -31.57 13.77
C ARG A 73 -19.55 -31.87 14.03
N SER A 74 -20.36 -31.85 12.99
CA SER A 74 -21.75 -32.26 13.03
C SER A 74 -22.12 -32.95 11.72
N ARG A 75 -23.13 -33.83 11.74
CA ARG A 75 -23.58 -34.62 10.57
C ARG A 75 -23.95 -33.69 9.43
N VAL A 76 -23.48 -34.00 8.22
CA VAL A 76 -23.76 -33.21 7.02
C VAL A 76 -24.18 -34.09 5.86
N ARG A 77 -24.96 -33.52 4.95
CA ARG A 77 -25.38 -34.16 3.69
C ARG A 77 -24.73 -33.57 2.46
N GLN A 78 -23.87 -32.58 2.67
CA GLN A 78 -23.09 -31.96 1.60
C GLN A 78 -21.79 -31.41 2.17
N LEU A 79 -20.75 -31.32 1.33
CA LEU A 79 -19.52 -30.56 1.58
C LEU A 79 -19.56 -29.31 0.70
N VAL A 80 -19.24 -28.15 1.30
CA VAL A 80 -19.20 -26.86 0.59
C VAL A 80 -17.83 -26.25 0.78
N LEU A 81 -17.15 -25.93 -0.32
CA LEU A 81 -15.84 -25.32 -0.34
C LEU A 81 -15.71 -24.34 -1.53
N ASN A 82 -14.68 -23.56 -1.57
CA ASN A 82 -14.46 -22.60 -2.65
C ASN A 82 -13.79 -23.26 -3.87
N VAL A 83 -14.18 -22.78 -5.04
CA VAL A 83 -13.55 -23.12 -6.32
C VAL A 83 -13.78 -21.99 -7.31
N LEU A 84 -12.76 -21.64 -8.08
CA LEU A 84 -12.87 -20.67 -9.15
C LEU A 84 -11.94 -21.06 -10.31
N GLU A 85 -12.46 -21.04 -11.55
CA GLU A 85 -11.72 -21.37 -12.77
C GLU A 85 -11.07 -22.78 -12.79
N LEU A 86 -11.54 -23.69 -11.94
CA LEU A 86 -11.16 -25.09 -11.96
C LEU A 86 -12.29 -25.96 -12.49
N LYS A 87 -11.96 -26.87 -13.40
CA LYS A 87 -12.85 -27.93 -13.87
C LYS A 87 -12.66 -29.16 -12.99
N ILE A 88 -13.66 -29.46 -12.16
CA ILE A 88 -13.65 -30.67 -11.33
C ILE A 88 -13.97 -31.90 -12.22
N GLU A 89 -13.06 -32.87 -12.25
CA GLU A 89 -13.21 -34.08 -13.08
C GLU A 89 -13.75 -35.26 -12.27
N ALA A 90 -13.37 -35.35 -10.99
CA ALA A 90 -13.86 -36.42 -10.12
C ALA A 90 -13.80 -35.97 -8.65
N ALA A 91 -14.68 -36.54 -7.85
CA ALA A 91 -14.69 -36.37 -6.39
C ALA A 91 -14.99 -37.71 -5.71
N SER A 92 -14.32 -38.00 -4.60
CA SER A 92 -14.64 -39.15 -3.75
C SER A 92 -14.55 -38.78 -2.26
N VAL A 93 -15.40 -39.41 -1.46
CA VAL A 93 -15.37 -39.27 0.02
C VAL A 93 -15.16 -40.67 0.61
N ASP A 94 -14.15 -40.83 1.46
CA ASP A 94 -13.71 -42.09 2.05
C ASP A 94 -13.49 -43.18 1.01
N GLY A 95 -12.91 -42.81 -0.15
CA GLY A 95 -12.64 -43.69 -1.28
C GLY A 95 -13.88 -44.07 -2.11
N LYS A 96 -15.07 -43.55 -1.79
CA LYS A 96 -16.29 -43.77 -2.59
C LYS A 96 -16.49 -42.61 -3.57
N GLU A 97 -16.43 -42.93 -4.85
CA GLU A 97 -16.67 -41.93 -5.93
C GLU A 97 -18.09 -41.36 -5.87
N LEU A 98 -18.19 -40.05 -6.08
CA LEU A 98 -19.45 -39.33 -6.21
C LEU A 98 -19.84 -39.27 -7.69
N PRO A 99 -21.14 -39.50 -8.02
CA PRO A 99 -21.61 -39.36 -9.40
C PRO A 99 -21.47 -37.88 -9.85
N ALA A 100 -21.27 -37.66 -11.14
CA ALA A 100 -21.10 -36.32 -11.70
C ALA A 100 -22.27 -35.37 -11.35
N SER A 101 -23.48 -35.88 -11.19
CA SER A 101 -24.67 -35.11 -10.79
C SER A 101 -24.61 -34.59 -9.34
N ALA A 102 -23.75 -35.16 -8.51
CA ALA A 102 -23.53 -34.74 -7.12
C ALA A 102 -22.47 -33.61 -6.98
N ILE A 103 -21.72 -33.35 -8.06
CA ILE A 103 -20.68 -32.31 -8.11
C ILE A 103 -21.31 -31.05 -8.73
N LYS A 104 -21.53 -30.02 -7.95
CA LYS A 104 -22.16 -28.76 -8.35
C LYS A 104 -21.23 -27.59 -8.16
N THR A 105 -20.95 -26.84 -9.22
CA THR A 105 -20.17 -25.60 -9.18
C THR A 105 -21.08 -24.40 -9.35
N ASP A 106 -20.90 -23.39 -8.54
CA ASP A 106 -21.53 -22.08 -8.65
C ASP A 106 -20.45 -21.02 -8.90
N ALA A 107 -20.21 -20.69 -10.15
CA ALA A 107 -19.20 -19.72 -10.55
C ALA A 107 -19.47 -18.29 -10.04
N LYS A 108 -20.73 -17.94 -9.76
CA LYS A 108 -21.08 -16.62 -9.26
C LYS A 108 -20.69 -16.43 -7.79
N ASN A 109 -20.87 -17.47 -7.01
CA ASN A 109 -20.55 -17.48 -5.58
C ASN A 109 -19.21 -18.16 -5.29
N GLU A 110 -18.51 -18.64 -6.33
CA GLU A 110 -17.18 -19.30 -6.25
C GLU A 110 -17.21 -20.53 -5.34
N LEU A 111 -18.27 -21.33 -5.44
CA LEU A 111 -18.52 -22.48 -4.58
C LEU A 111 -18.54 -23.80 -5.36
N LEU A 112 -18.00 -24.84 -4.71
CA LEU A 112 -18.16 -26.23 -5.02
C LEU A 112 -19.05 -26.89 -3.95
N THR A 113 -20.17 -27.44 -4.33
CA THR A 113 -21.05 -28.25 -3.46
C THR A 113 -21.00 -29.70 -3.88
N LEU A 114 -20.59 -30.57 -2.98
CA LEU A 114 -20.59 -32.02 -3.14
C LEU A 114 -21.77 -32.61 -2.36
N VAL A 115 -22.80 -33.10 -3.06
CA VAL A 115 -23.98 -33.69 -2.46
C VAL A 115 -23.69 -35.16 -2.13
N LEU A 116 -23.77 -35.54 -0.87
CA LEU A 116 -23.42 -36.87 -0.40
C LEU A 116 -24.60 -37.84 -0.56
N PRO A 117 -24.35 -39.09 -0.97
CA PRO A 117 -25.42 -40.09 -1.14
C PRO A 117 -26.05 -40.51 0.20
N SER A 118 -25.30 -40.35 1.30
CA SER A 118 -25.75 -40.57 2.68
C SER A 118 -25.15 -39.50 3.59
N GLU A 119 -25.74 -39.30 4.74
CA GLU A 119 -25.27 -38.39 5.76
C GLU A 119 -23.87 -38.82 6.23
N LEU A 120 -22.94 -37.89 6.26
CA LEU A 120 -21.58 -38.07 6.76
C LEU A 120 -21.58 -37.88 8.27
N ALA A 121 -21.07 -38.87 8.98
CA ALA A 121 -21.04 -38.85 10.45
C ALA A 121 -20.01 -37.86 10.98
N THR A 122 -20.08 -37.54 12.26
CA THR A 122 -19.01 -36.78 12.95
C THR A 122 -17.73 -37.62 13.03
N GLY A 123 -16.57 -36.96 12.92
CA GLY A 123 -15.28 -37.60 12.97
C GLY A 123 -14.38 -37.26 11.78
N GLU A 124 -13.34 -38.06 11.62
CA GLU A 124 -12.35 -37.89 10.52
C GLU A 124 -12.86 -38.52 9.24
N HIS A 125 -12.71 -37.78 8.15
CA HIS A 125 -13.07 -38.24 6.80
C HIS A 125 -12.03 -37.76 5.81
N THR A 126 -12.05 -38.30 4.60
CA THR A 126 -11.13 -37.97 3.51
C THR A 126 -11.88 -37.60 2.25
N LEU A 127 -11.62 -36.39 1.74
CA LEU A 127 -12.08 -35.92 0.44
C LEU A 127 -10.94 -36.03 -0.57
N THR A 128 -11.19 -36.63 -1.75
CA THR A 128 -10.22 -36.62 -2.85
C THR A 128 -10.87 -35.97 -4.08
N LEU A 129 -10.15 -35.07 -4.72
CA LEU A 129 -10.58 -34.35 -5.92
C LEU A 129 -9.55 -34.47 -7.04
N ARG A 130 -10.03 -34.55 -8.29
CA ARG A 130 -9.21 -34.34 -9.50
C ARG A 130 -9.78 -33.16 -10.26
N PHE A 131 -8.88 -32.30 -10.74
CA PHE A 131 -9.28 -31.06 -11.41
C PHE A 131 -8.27 -30.62 -12.46
N ILE A 132 -8.72 -29.73 -13.34
CA ILE A 132 -7.85 -29.03 -14.31
C ILE A 132 -8.05 -27.54 -14.09
N GLY A 133 -6.96 -26.80 -14.02
CA GLY A 133 -6.93 -25.34 -13.90
C GLY A 133 -6.16 -24.68 -15.04
N LYS A 134 -6.23 -23.36 -15.04
CA LYS A 134 -5.57 -22.47 -16.00
C LYS A 134 -4.32 -21.85 -15.37
N ILE A 135 -3.25 -21.71 -16.14
CA ILE A 135 -2.09 -20.89 -15.76
C ILE A 135 -2.36 -19.47 -16.31
N ASN A 136 -2.56 -18.52 -15.40
CA ASN A 136 -2.95 -17.16 -15.75
C ASN A 136 -1.75 -16.32 -16.27
N GLU A 137 -2.03 -15.22 -16.92
CA GLU A 137 -1.01 -14.21 -17.27
C GLU A 137 -0.90 -13.13 -16.20
N GLN A 138 -2.00 -12.83 -15.52
CA GLN A 138 -2.08 -11.92 -14.39
C GLN A 138 -1.67 -12.65 -13.11
N GLY A 139 -1.16 -11.90 -12.11
CA GLY A 139 -0.76 -12.43 -10.81
C GLY A 139 -1.94 -12.89 -9.95
N GLN A 140 -2.67 -13.92 -10.39
CA GLN A 140 -3.83 -14.52 -9.72
C GLN A 140 -3.78 -16.03 -9.82
N GLY A 141 -3.92 -16.73 -8.71
CA GLY A 141 -3.79 -18.18 -8.69
C GLY A 141 -2.39 -18.60 -9.12
N LEU A 142 -2.31 -19.62 -10.00
CA LEU A 142 -1.06 -19.96 -10.68
C LEU A 142 -0.93 -19.12 -11.96
N PHE A 143 0.21 -18.45 -12.13
CA PHE A 143 0.46 -17.59 -13.29
C PHE A 143 1.86 -17.80 -13.86
N TYR A 144 2.07 -17.36 -15.09
CA TYR A 144 3.36 -17.40 -15.76
C TYR A 144 3.89 -15.98 -16.02
N MET A 145 5.21 -15.87 -16.06
CA MET A 145 5.93 -14.65 -16.39
C MET A 145 6.92 -14.91 -17.49
N ARG A 146 6.92 -14.04 -18.52
CA ARG A 146 7.95 -14.07 -19.57
C ARG A 146 9.05 -13.10 -19.19
N TYR A 147 10.29 -13.52 -19.33
CA TYR A 147 11.45 -12.66 -19.10
C TYR A 147 12.57 -12.94 -20.10
N GLN A 148 13.51 -12.04 -20.21
CA GLN A 148 14.75 -12.25 -20.93
C GLN A 148 15.86 -12.66 -19.97
N GLU A 149 16.51 -13.78 -20.23
CA GLU A 149 17.62 -14.24 -19.42
C GLU A 149 18.81 -13.29 -19.56
N GLN A 150 19.40 -12.91 -18.44
CA GLN A 150 20.55 -12.03 -18.42
C GLN A 150 21.76 -12.71 -19.09
N GLY A 151 22.45 -12.00 -19.98
CA GLY A 151 23.62 -12.49 -20.71
C GLY A 151 23.27 -13.17 -22.03
N SER A 152 22.35 -14.12 -22.10
CA SER A 152 21.95 -14.80 -23.34
C SER A 152 20.86 -14.05 -24.12
N GLY A 153 20.06 -13.23 -23.47
CA GLY A 153 18.88 -12.61 -24.07
C GLY A 153 17.75 -13.59 -24.44
N ALA A 154 17.87 -14.87 -24.10
CA ALA A 154 16.88 -15.89 -24.40
C ALA A 154 15.55 -15.60 -23.68
N ARG A 155 14.43 -15.75 -24.40
CA ARG A 155 13.10 -15.67 -23.79
C ARG A 155 12.83 -16.92 -23.00
N LYS A 156 12.48 -16.76 -21.73
CA LYS A 156 12.19 -17.82 -20.76
C LYS A 156 10.85 -17.58 -20.10
N ILE A 157 10.34 -18.63 -19.44
CA ILE A 157 9.11 -18.61 -18.64
C ILE A 157 9.48 -19.02 -17.21
N MET A 158 8.85 -18.33 -16.24
CA MET A 158 8.84 -18.66 -14.83
C MET A 158 7.39 -18.76 -14.38
N LEU A 159 7.06 -19.75 -13.56
CA LEU A 159 5.78 -19.85 -12.87
C LEU A 159 5.86 -19.20 -11.50
N GLY A 160 4.77 -18.56 -11.08
CA GLY A 160 4.56 -18.04 -9.75
C GLY A 160 3.13 -18.21 -9.31
N SER A 161 2.87 -18.06 -8.02
CA SER A 161 1.52 -18.03 -7.47
C SER A 161 1.26 -16.74 -6.69
N GLN A 162 -0.02 -16.31 -6.67
CA GLN A 162 -0.54 -15.24 -5.83
C GLN A 162 -1.95 -15.64 -5.38
N PHE A 163 -2.16 -15.73 -4.07
CA PHE A 163 -3.41 -16.27 -3.54
C PHE A 163 -4.17 -15.31 -2.64
N GLU A 164 -3.55 -14.29 -2.10
CA GLU A 164 -4.23 -13.27 -1.33
C GLU A 164 -5.04 -12.33 -2.26
N ALA A 165 -6.27 -11.99 -1.93
CA ALA A 165 -7.02 -12.37 -0.71
C ALA A 165 -7.68 -13.75 -0.83
N THR A 166 -8.23 -14.12 -2.00
CA THR A 166 -9.17 -15.24 -2.18
C THR A 166 -8.90 -16.01 -3.47
N ASP A 167 -7.65 -16.14 -3.89
CA ASP A 167 -7.27 -16.77 -5.15
C ASP A 167 -6.60 -18.15 -4.98
N ALA A 168 -6.49 -18.70 -3.75
CA ALA A 168 -6.08 -20.10 -3.55
C ALA A 168 -7.08 -21.06 -4.20
N ARG A 169 -8.36 -20.73 -4.22
CA ARG A 169 -9.45 -21.45 -4.90
C ARG A 169 -9.30 -21.55 -6.41
N ARG A 170 -8.36 -20.82 -7.04
CA ARG A 170 -7.96 -20.95 -8.45
C ARG A 170 -6.85 -21.96 -8.67
N PHE A 171 -6.18 -22.37 -7.61
CA PHE A 171 -5.06 -23.31 -7.66
C PHE A 171 -5.46 -24.72 -7.20
N PHE A 172 -6.27 -24.82 -6.16
CA PHE A 172 -6.91 -26.07 -5.71
C PHE A 172 -8.23 -25.76 -4.99
N PRO A 173 -9.24 -26.64 -5.07
CA PRO A 173 -10.48 -26.48 -4.30
C PRO A 173 -10.20 -26.47 -2.81
N CYS A 174 -10.68 -25.48 -2.04
CA CYS A 174 -10.32 -25.36 -0.64
C CYS A 174 -11.35 -24.59 0.19
N TRP A 175 -11.24 -24.68 1.50
CA TRP A 175 -11.89 -23.75 2.44
C TRP A 175 -11.06 -22.47 2.48
N ASP A 176 -11.36 -21.55 1.54
CA ASP A 176 -10.54 -20.36 1.26
C ASP A 176 -11.01 -19.15 2.04
N GLU A 177 -11.12 -19.33 3.34
CA GLU A 177 -11.36 -18.26 4.32
C GLU A 177 -10.25 -18.29 5.38
N PRO A 178 -9.73 -17.16 5.87
CA PRO A 178 -8.58 -17.11 6.77
C PRO A 178 -8.70 -17.96 8.04
N VAL A 179 -9.92 -18.17 8.51
CA VAL A 179 -10.21 -18.93 9.73
C VAL A 179 -9.99 -20.45 9.59
N PHE A 180 -10.00 -20.98 8.36
CA PHE A 180 -9.77 -22.41 8.12
C PHE A 180 -8.28 -22.68 7.95
N ARG A 181 -7.61 -22.92 9.07
CA ARG A 181 -6.18 -23.26 9.09
C ARG A 181 -6.00 -24.77 8.93
N ALA A 182 -5.12 -25.16 8.00
CA ALA A 182 -4.79 -26.55 7.73
C ALA A 182 -3.30 -26.68 7.42
N ARG A 183 -2.78 -27.93 7.41
CA ARG A 183 -1.44 -28.24 6.93
C ARG A 183 -1.48 -28.47 5.43
N PHE A 184 -0.51 -27.95 4.71
CA PHE A 184 -0.42 -28.12 3.25
C PHE A 184 0.86 -28.83 2.89
N GLN A 185 0.74 -29.92 2.10
CA GLN A 185 1.86 -30.59 1.47
C GLN A 185 1.71 -30.50 -0.03
N LEU A 186 2.60 -29.75 -0.68
CA LEU A 186 2.62 -29.60 -2.11
C LEU A 186 3.54 -30.63 -2.76
N THR A 187 3.09 -31.22 -3.86
CA THR A 187 3.89 -32.00 -4.81
C THR A 187 3.77 -31.36 -6.17
N ALA A 188 4.88 -31.04 -6.82
CA ALA A 188 4.91 -30.45 -8.14
C ALA A 188 5.70 -31.29 -9.13
N VAL A 189 5.20 -31.41 -10.35
CA VAL A 189 5.94 -31.99 -11.47
C VAL A 189 6.45 -30.86 -12.36
N VAL A 190 7.77 -30.77 -12.53
CA VAL A 190 8.42 -29.69 -13.29
C VAL A 190 9.48 -30.24 -14.23
N PRO A 191 9.93 -29.51 -15.27
CA PRO A 191 11.07 -29.85 -16.09
C PRO A 191 12.32 -30.17 -15.25
N GLU A 192 13.16 -31.07 -15.71
CA GLU A 192 14.34 -31.56 -14.93
C GLU A 192 15.29 -30.43 -14.53
N ASN A 193 15.48 -29.45 -15.40
CA ASN A 193 16.37 -28.29 -15.20
C ASN A 193 15.73 -27.12 -14.41
N TRP A 194 14.47 -27.25 -13.98
CA TRP A 194 13.81 -26.21 -13.21
C TRP A 194 14.02 -26.37 -11.70
N LEU A 195 14.25 -25.28 -11.01
CA LEU A 195 14.11 -25.23 -9.56
C LEU A 195 12.63 -25.02 -9.22
N ALA A 196 12.11 -25.80 -8.28
CA ALA A 196 10.80 -25.62 -7.69
C ALA A 196 10.93 -25.15 -6.22
N VAL A 197 10.10 -24.19 -5.83
CA VAL A 197 10.12 -23.58 -4.49
C VAL A 197 8.68 -23.50 -3.97
N SER A 198 8.52 -23.78 -2.66
CA SER A 198 7.25 -23.63 -1.96
C SER A 198 7.52 -23.18 -0.50
N ASN A 199 6.51 -23.14 0.35
CA ASN A 199 6.58 -22.72 1.76
C ASN A 199 7.67 -23.45 2.55
N MET A 200 7.79 -24.77 2.36
CA MET A 200 8.65 -25.63 3.14
C MET A 200 9.82 -26.19 2.30
N PRO A 201 10.87 -26.73 2.91
CA PRO A 201 11.96 -27.38 2.19
C PRO A 201 11.47 -28.57 1.35
N ILE A 202 12.24 -28.91 0.33
CA ILE A 202 12.07 -30.13 -0.44
C ILE A 202 12.32 -31.32 0.47
N GLN A 203 11.32 -32.21 0.59
CA GLN A 203 11.40 -33.47 1.32
C GLN A 203 11.99 -34.58 0.46
N SER A 204 11.58 -34.63 -0.81
CA SER A 204 12.11 -35.57 -1.77
C SER A 204 12.00 -35.11 -3.21
N GLU A 205 12.92 -35.51 -4.06
CA GLU A 205 12.95 -35.24 -5.48
C GLU A 205 13.21 -36.52 -6.27
N LYS A 206 12.40 -36.78 -7.27
CA LYS A 206 12.51 -38.01 -8.07
C LYS A 206 12.39 -37.67 -9.57
N LYS A 207 13.34 -38.15 -10.35
CA LYS A 207 13.23 -38.08 -11.84
C LYS A 207 12.10 -38.99 -12.30
N ILE A 208 11.30 -38.48 -13.22
CA ILE A 208 10.20 -39.18 -13.89
C ILE A 208 10.28 -38.94 -15.39
N VAL A 209 9.47 -39.63 -16.16
CA VAL A 209 9.36 -39.39 -17.60
C VAL A 209 8.81 -37.98 -17.83
N GLY A 210 9.54 -37.14 -18.55
CA GLY A 210 9.14 -35.78 -18.88
C GLY A 210 9.54 -34.71 -17.85
N GLY A 211 10.31 -35.05 -16.81
CA GLY A 211 10.75 -34.07 -15.80
C GLY A 211 11.13 -34.71 -14.46
N LYS A 212 10.81 -33.99 -13.39
CA LYS A 212 10.99 -34.45 -12.01
C LYS A 212 9.76 -34.16 -11.17
N GLU A 213 9.50 -35.04 -10.21
CA GLU A 213 8.51 -34.85 -9.17
C GLU A 213 9.22 -34.36 -7.90
N VAL A 214 8.76 -33.23 -7.38
CA VAL A 214 9.30 -32.56 -6.19
C VAL A 214 8.23 -32.56 -5.11
N VAL A 215 8.49 -33.19 -3.99
CA VAL A 215 7.60 -33.22 -2.82
C VAL A 215 8.18 -32.29 -1.75
N PHE A 216 7.41 -31.34 -1.29
CA PHE A 216 7.78 -30.46 -0.20
C PHE A 216 7.32 -31.03 1.15
N ALA A 217 7.99 -30.68 2.23
CA ALA A 217 7.51 -31.02 3.57
C ALA A 217 6.16 -30.32 3.86
N ALA A 218 5.36 -30.90 4.75
CA ALA A 218 4.10 -30.29 5.14
C ALA A 218 4.32 -29.01 5.97
N THR A 219 3.48 -28.01 5.79
CA THR A 219 3.50 -26.76 6.55
C THR A 219 2.96 -26.98 7.97
N PRO A 220 3.23 -26.10 8.94
CA PRO A 220 2.37 -25.94 10.10
C PRO A 220 0.94 -25.55 9.67
N PRO A 221 -0.06 -25.60 10.59
CA PRO A 221 -1.40 -25.11 10.28
C PRO A 221 -1.38 -23.61 9.90
N MET A 222 -1.85 -23.29 8.69
CA MET A 222 -1.90 -21.93 8.16
C MET A 222 -3.14 -21.73 7.29
N SER A 223 -3.48 -20.48 6.97
CA SER A 223 -4.54 -20.14 6.04
C SER A 223 -4.15 -20.48 4.60
N SER A 224 -5.15 -20.76 3.74
CA SER A 224 -4.95 -21.17 2.34
C SER A 224 -4.18 -20.14 1.52
N TYR A 225 -4.43 -18.85 1.74
CA TYR A 225 -3.83 -17.76 0.95
C TYR A 225 -2.30 -17.65 1.11
N LEU A 226 -1.73 -18.22 2.18
CA LEU A 226 -0.29 -18.19 2.46
C LEU A 226 0.53 -19.27 1.70
N ASN A 227 -0.13 -20.12 0.90
CA ASN A 227 0.57 -21.07 0.06
C ASN A 227 1.37 -20.37 -1.05
N VAL A 228 2.51 -20.95 -1.41
CA VAL A 228 3.34 -20.44 -2.51
C VAL A 228 3.86 -21.57 -3.37
N PHE A 229 3.89 -21.31 -4.66
CA PHE A 229 4.57 -22.17 -5.65
C PHE A 229 5.27 -21.30 -6.68
N VAL A 230 6.57 -21.52 -6.81
CA VAL A 230 7.41 -20.85 -7.83
C VAL A 230 8.25 -21.90 -8.52
N ALA A 231 8.37 -21.84 -9.85
CA ALA A 231 9.21 -22.78 -10.60
C ALA A 231 9.77 -22.15 -11.87
N GLY A 232 11.02 -22.50 -12.22
CA GLY A 232 11.69 -21.99 -13.39
C GLY A 232 13.16 -22.33 -13.45
N GLU A 233 13.87 -21.81 -14.47
CA GLU A 233 15.34 -21.83 -14.50
C GLU A 233 15.84 -20.69 -13.60
N LEU A 234 16.11 -20.99 -12.32
CA LEU A 234 16.41 -20.03 -11.27
C LEU A 234 17.81 -20.25 -10.70
N ASP A 235 18.39 -19.15 -10.21
CA ASP A 235 19.61 -19.15 -9.40
C ASP A 235 19.27 -18.72 -7.96
N SER A 236 20.16 -19.02 -7.02
CA SER A 236 20.02 -18.56 -5.65
C SER A 236 21.37 -18.27 -5.00
N ILE A 237 21.33 -17.36 -4.03
CA ILE A 237 22.37 -17.20 -3.02
C ILE A 237 21.77 -17.53 -1.65
N GLU A 238 22.60 -18.03 -0.75
CA GLU A 238 22.13 -18.50 0.53
C GLU A 238 23.01 -18.04 1.70
N SER A 239 22.41 -18.05 2.89
CA SER A 239 23.01 -17.74 4.17
C SER A 239 22.22 -18.48 5.26
N ARG A 240 22.54 -18.23 6.53
CA ARG A 240 21.80 -18.78 7.70
C ARG A 240 21.68 -17.74 8.80
N SER A 241 20.56 -17.81 9.51
CA SER A 241 20.36 -17.08 10.76
C SER A 241 19.89 -18.09 11.82
N GLY A 242 20.79 -18.48 12.70
CA GLY A 242 20.54 -19.58 13.63
C GLY A 242 20.19 -20.89 12.91
N PRO A 243 19.08 -21.56 13.24
CA PRO A 243 18.64 -22.80 12.57
C PRO A 243 18.04 -22.54 11.18
N THR A 244 17.63 -21.33 10.86
CA THR A 244 16.89 -20.98 9.64
C THR A 244 17.82 -20.80 8.46
N GLN A 245 17.60 -21.52 7.37
CA GLN A 245 18.25 -21.29 6.07
C GLN A 245 17.62 -20.07 5.42
N LEU A 246 18.44 -19.15 4.93
CA LEU A 246 18.00 -17.96 4.19
C LEU A 246 18.45 -18.07 2.75
N ARG A 247 17.56 -17.78 1.80
CA ARG A 247 17.90 -17.75 0.38
C ARG A 247 17.30 -16.52 -0.27
N VAL A 248 18.02 -15.96 -1.24
CA VAL A 248 17.44 -15.08 -2.25
C VAL A 248 17.43 -15.84 -3.56
N ILE A 249 16.26 -15.98 -4.17
CA ILE A 249 16.02 -16.75 -5.38
C ILE A 249 15.62 -15.79 -6.50
N THR A 250 16.26 -15.92 -7.65
CA THR A 250 16.11 -15.02 -8.78
C THR A 250 16.01 -15.76 -10.10
N THR A 251 15.64 -15.08 -11.16
CA THR A 251 15.92 -15.57 -12.51
C THR A 251 17.43 -15.72 -12.71
N LYS A 252 17.83 -16.65 -13.57
CA LYS A 252 19.23 -17.01 -13.79
C LYS A 252 20.10 -15.81 -14.15
N GLY A 253 21.27 -15.73 -13.52
CA GLY A 253 22.27 -14.67 -13.72
C GLY A 253 22.12 -13.44 -12.83
N LYS A 254 21.07 -13.34 -11.98
CA LYS A 254 20.80 -12.17 -11.12
C LYS A 254 21.04 -12.42 -9.62
N ALA A 255 21.45 -13.59 -9.20
CA ALA A 255 21.52 -13.98 -7.78
C ALA A 255 22.35 -13.01 -6.93
N GLU A 256 23.52 -12.54 -7.42
CA GLU A 256 24.37 -11.61 -6.69
C GLU A 256 23.73 -10.23 -6.45
N MET A 257 22.78 -9.81 -7.26
CA MET A 257 21.98 -8.60 -7.00
C MET A 257 21.10 -8.74 -5.76
N GLY A 258 20.84 -9.97 -5.30
CA GLY A 258 20.14 -10.27 -4.06
C GLY A 258 20.98 -10.18 -2.78
N ARG A 259 22.30 -9.89 -2.88
CA ARG A 259 23.21 -9.88 -1.73
C ARG A 259 22.77 -8.96 -0.60
N TYR A 260 22.41 -7.75 -0.95
CA TYR A 260 21.91 -6.78 0.01
C TYR A 260 20.63 -7.24 0.72
N ALA A 261 19.69 -7.80 -0.02
CA ALA A 261 18.45 -8.34 0.54
C ALA A 261 18.71 -9.53 1.47
N LEU A 262 19.66 -10.40 1.12
CA LEU A 262 20.04 -11.55 1.95
C LEU A 262 20.65 -11.13 3.31
N GLU A 263 21.52 -10.11 3.29
CA GLU A 263 22.14 -9.55 4.49
C GLU A 263 21.09 -8.86 5.37
N ALA A 264 20.20 -8.05 4.78
CA ALA A 264 19.10 -7.40 5.46
C ALA A 264 18.12 -8.44 6.08
N THR A 265 17.81 -9.53 5.36
CA THR A 265 16.95 -10.61 5.85
C THR A 265 17.51 -11.22 7.15
N ALA A 266 18.81 -11.49 7.21
CA ALA A 266 19.43 -12.05 8.41
C ALA A 266 19.32 -11.09 9.62
N GLN A 267 19.53 -9.80 9.39
CA GLN A 267 19.45 -8.75 10.40
C GLN A 267 18.02 -8.56 10.92
N ILE A 268 17.04 -8.45 10.02
CA ILE A 268 15.63 -8.27 10.32
C ILE A 268 15.07 -9.48 11.08
N LEU A 269 15.41 -10.71 10.63
CA LEU A 269 14.92 -11.93 11.27
C LEU A 269 15.35 -12.03 12.74
N GLN A 270 16.60 -11.69 13.03
CA GLN A 270 17.09 -11.68 14.40
C GLN A 270 16.37 -10.64 15.26
N TYR A 271 16.18 -9.43 14.72
CA TYR A 271 15.47 -8.35 15.42
C TYR A 271 14.03 -8.76 15.74
N TYR A 272 13.32 -9.39 14.80
CA TYR A 272 11.94 -9.81 15.01
C TYR A 272 11.82 -10.96 16.01
N ASN A 273 12.72 -11.94 15.95
CA ASN A 273 12.79 -12.98 16.98
C ASN A 273 12.89 -12.38 18.38
N ASP A 274 13.77 -11.39 18.56
CA ASP A 274 13.97 -10.70 19.83
C ASP A 274 12.77 -9.82 20.19
N TYR A 275 12.23 -9.08 19.24
CA TYR A 275 11.13 -8.15 19.50
C TYR A 275 9.87 -8.88 19.95
N PHE A 276 9.45 -9.88 19.18
CA PHE A 276 8.21 -10.64 19.44
C PHE A 276 8.37 -11.67 20.57
N GLY A 277 9.57 -12.07 20.90
CA GLY A 277 9.83 -13.10 21.92
C GLY A 277 9.42 -14.51 21.52
N VAL A 278 9.05 -14.69 20.25
CA VAL A 278 8.72 -15.96 19.60
C VAL A 278 9.64 -16.13 18.41
N ALA A 279 10.45 -17.19 18.43
CA ALA A 279 11.35 -17.47 17.31
C ALA A 279 10.59 -17.82 16.04
N TYR A 280 11.12 -17.42 14.89
CA TYR A 280 10.60 -17.83 13.58
C TYR A 280 10.53 -19.36 13.48
N PRO A 281 9.35 -19.95 13.17
CA PRO A 281 9.15 -21.38 13.39
C PRO A 281 9.58 -22.27 12.20
N LEU A 282 9.82 -21.71 11.00
CA LEU A 282 10.11 -22.51 9.83
C LEU A 282 11.61 -22.73 9.65
N PRO A 283 12.03 -23.87 9.05
CA PRO A 283 13.45 -24.18 8.86
C PRO A 283 14.14 -23.37 7.77
N LYS A 284 13.38 -22.66 6.95
CA LYS A 284 13.90 -21.80 5.90
C LYS A 284 13.05 -20.54 5.75
N LEU A 285 13.65 -19.51 5.15
CA LEU A 285 12.97 -18.30 4.67
C LEU A 285 13.59 -17.90 3.34
N ASP A 286 12.80 -17.97 2.28
CA ASP A 286 13.18 -17.60 0.92
C ASP A 286 12.63 -16.22 0.57
N GLN A 287 13.47 -15.39 -0.04
CA GLN A 287 13.10 -14.11 -0.66
C GLN A 287 13.13 -14.32 -2.17
N ILE A 288 12.01 -14.28 -2.85
CA ILE A 288 11.87 -14.75 -4.23
C ILE A 288 11.58 -13.56 -5.16
N ALA A 289 12.49 -13.27 -6.08
CA ALA A 289 12.34 -12.21 -7.08
C ALA A 289 11.53 -12.68 -8.28
N LEU A 290 10.40 -12.03 -8.54
CA LEU A 290 9.52 -12.28 -9.69
C LEU A 290 9.72 -11.21 -10.76
N PRO A 291 9.97 -11.60 -12.03
CA PRO A 291 10.19 -10.63 -13.11
C PRO A 291 8.91 -9.97 -13.64
N GLY A 292 7.74 -10.33 -13.10
CA GLY A 292 6.42 -9.85 -13.52
C GLY A 292 5.30 -10.37 -12.65
N GLY A 293 4.10 -10.44 -13.21
CA GLY A 293 2.91 -10.98 -12.56
C GLY A 293 2.17 -9.94 -11.75
N PHE A 294 2.71 -9.53 -10.61
CA PHE A 294 2.14 -8.49 -9.75
C PHE A 294 3.18 -7.43 -9.39
N GLY A 295 2.75 -6.34 -8.80
CA GLY A 295 3.59 -5.14 -8.64
C GLY A 295 4.13 -4.87 -7.24
N GLY A 296 3.87 -5.73 -6.27
CA GLY A 296 4.21 -5.57 -4.87
C GLY A 296 5.16 -6.64 -4.33
N ALA A 297 4.85 -7.08 -3.12
CA ALA A 297 5.39 -8.26 -2.49
C ALA A 297 4.24 -9.03 -1.82
N MET A 298 4.51 -10.24 -1.34
CA MET A 298 3.54 -11.10 -0.70
C MET A 298 4.23 -11.98 0.33
N GLU A 299 3.71 -11.98 1.54
CA GLU A 299 4.24 -12.58 2.75
C GLU A 299 4.20 -14.11 2.81
N ASN A 300 3.87 -14.84 1.78
CA ASN A 300 3.69 -16.29 1.80
C ASN A 300 4.67 -16.99 2.77
N TRP A 301 4.13 -17.73 3.74
CA TRP A 301 4.90 -18.23 4.87
C TRP A 301 6.11 -19.08 4.46
N GLY A 302 7.31 -18.60 4.75
CA GLY A 302 8.57 -19.26 4.43
C GLY A 302 9.03 -19.08 2.97
N GLY A 303 8.27 -18.40 2.11
CA GLY A 303 8.62 -18.16 0.71
C GLY A 303 8.04 -16.85 0.18
N ILE A 304 8.53 -15.72 0.70
CA ILE A 304 8.06 -14.38 0.37
C ILE A 304 8.39 -14.04 -1.07
N THR A 305 7.41 -13.56 -1.82
CA THR A 305 7.59 -13.19 -3.22
C THR A 305 7.63 -11.68 -3.39
N TYR A 306 8.47 -11.20 -4.27
CA TYR A 306 8.68 -9.77 -4.55
C TYR A 306 8.71 -9.53 -6.05
N TYR A 307 8.14 -8.44 -6.49
CA TYR A 307 8.55 -7.91 -7.77
C TYR A 307 10.05 -7.57 -7.74
N GLU A 308 10.83 -8.03 -8.74
CA GLU A 308 12.30 -8.07 -8.62
C GLU A 308 12.95 -6.72 -8.27
N SER A 309 12.40 -5.57 -8.71
CA SER A 309 12.94 -4.25 -8.33
C SER A 309 12.67 -3.85 -6.87
N LYS A 310 11.96 -4.68 -6.10
CA LYS A 310 11.78 -4.52 -4.65
C LYS A 310 12.63 -5.47 -3.82
N LEU A 311 13.48 -6.24 -4.49
CA LEU A 311 14.39 -7.18 -3.85
C LEU A 311 15.83 -7.06 -4.35
N LEU A 312 16.03 -6.79 -5.63
CA LEU A 312 17.33 -6.82 -6.28
C LEU A 312 17.96 -5.42 -6.33
N PHE A 313 19.20 -5.34 -5.84
CA PHE A 313 20.00 -4.12 -5.81
C PHE A 313 21.27 -4.30 -6.66
N ASP A 314 21.43 -3.48 -7.68
CA ASP A 314 22.66 -3.41 -8.47
C ASP A 314 23.41 -2.11 -8.12
N PRO A 315 24.58 -2.17 -7.46
CA PRO A 315 25.32 -0.95 -7.08
C PRO A 315 25.72 -0.04 -8.26
N LYS A 316 25.69 -0.55 -9.49
CA LYS A 316 26.06 0.21 -10.71
C LYS A 316 24.88 1.01 -11.28
N SER A 317 23.66 0.59 -11.01
CA SER A 317 22.47 1.17 -11.64
C SER A 317 21.37 1.58 -10.65
N SER A 318 21.31 0.96 -9.46
CA SER A 318 20.28 1.25 -8.45
C SER A 318 20.65 2.47 -7.61
N SER A 319 19.63 3.26 -7.27
CA SER A 319 19.77 4.46 -6.44
C SER A 319 19.79 4.14 -4.93
N ALA A 320 20.18 5.12 -4.10
CA ALA A 320 20.06 5.05 -2.66
C ALA A 320 18.59 4.90 -2.22
N GLU A 321 17.66 5.51 -2.94
CA GLU A 321 16.22 5.36 -2.72
C GLU A 321 15.77 3.92 -2.95
N THR A 322 16.22 3.27 -4.02
CA THR A 322 15.96 1.85 -4.28
C THR A 322 16.45 0.96 -3.14
N LYS A 323 17.63 1.27 -2.59
CA LYS A 323 18.19 0.55 -1.45
C LYS A 323 17.32 0.67 -0.19
N GLN A 324 16.80 1.86 0.07
CA GLN A 324 15.87 2.12 1.18
C GLN A 324 14.55 1.38 0.98
N ASP A 325 13.99 1.45 -0.22
CA ASP A 325 12.75 0.77 -0.59
C ASP A 325 12.84 -0.76 -0.39
N ILE A 326 13.95 -1.37 -0.81
CA ILE A 326 14.17 -2.81 -0.62
C ILE A 326 14.16 -3.16 0.87
N TYR A 327 14.85 -2.39 1.70
CA TYR A 327 14.91 -2.67 3.13
C TYR A 327 13.52 -2.55 3.81
N GLU A 328 12.78 -1.49 3.49
CA GLU A 328 11.44 -1.26 4.05
C GLU A 328 10.46 -2.35 3.64
N VAL A 329 10.46 -2.75 2.37
CA VAL A 329 9.59 -3.82 1.89
C VAL A 329 9.98 -5.16 2.51
N LEU A 330 11.28 -5.49 2.59
CA LEU A 330 11.74 -6.68 3.29
C LEU A 330 11.28 -6.70 4.75
N ALA A 331 11.43 -5.57 5.45
CA ALA A 331 11.03 -5.48 6.84
C ALA A 331 9.51 -5.62 7.02
N HIS A 332 8.71 -5.09 6.09
CA HIS A 332 7.25 -5.26 6.07
C HIS A 332 6.86 -6.73 5.88
N GLU A 333 7.30 -7.36 4.79
CA GLU A 333 6.94 -8.75 4.46
C GLU A 333 7.44 -9.75 5.52
N MET A 334 8.59 -9.49 6.10
CA MET A 334 9.10 -10.33 7.17
C MET A 334 8.35 -10.16 8.49
N ALA A 335 7.73 -8.99 8.76
CA ALA A 335 6.88 -8.81 9.93
C ALA A 335 5.61 -9.66 9.84
N HIS A 336 5.10 -9.87 8.65
CA HIS A 336 3.97 -10.76 8.41
C HIS A 336 4.22 -12.20 8.84
N GLN A 337 5.46 -12.67 8.86
CA GLN A 337 5.76 -14.02 9.30
C GLN A 337 5.28 -14.29 10.75
N TRP A 338 4.99 -13.22 11.52
CA TRP A 338 4.30 -13.26 12.81
C TRP A 338 2.88 -12.72 12.72
N PHE A 339 2.69 -11.51 12.15
CA PHE A 339 1.39 -10.85 11.98
C PHE A 339 0.80 -11.10 10.59
N GLY A 340 0.02 -12.13 10.44
CA GLY A 340 -0.53 -12.66 9.20
C GLY A 340 -0.37 -14.16 9.10
N ASP A 341 0.83 -14.68 9.34
CA ASP A 341 1.18 -16.08 9.16
C ASP A 341 1.02 -16.89 10.43
N LEU A 342 1.82 -16.56 11.46
CA LEU A 342 1.78 -17.26 12.74
C LEU A 342 0.47 -16.98 13.48
N VAL A 343 0.05 -15.73 13.53
CA VAL A 343 -1.21 -15.24 14.06
C VAL A 343 -1.93 -14.50 12.94
N THR A 344 -3.08 -15.01 12.50
CA THR A 344 -3.81 -14.50 11.33
C THR A 344 -5.12 -13.82 11.76
N MET A 345 -5.54 -12.75 11.09
CA MET A 345 -6.88 -12.20 11.28
C MET A 345 -7.95 -13.28 11.11
N ALA A 346 -9.06 -13.17 11.85
CA ALA A 346 -10.17 -14.11 11.75
C ALA A 346 -10.95 -13.97 10.45
N TRP A 347 -11.13 -12.72 10.01
CA TRP A 347 -11.81 -12.36 8.77
C TRP A 347 -11.24 -11.06 8.19
N TRP A 348 -11.56 -10.76 6.96
CA TRP A 348 -11.03 -9.62 6.20
C TRP A 348 -11.39 -8.24 6.77
N ASP A 349 -12.41 -8.13 7.61
CA ASP A 349 -12.72 -6.90 8.36
C ASP A 349 -11.64 -6.51 9.39
N ASN A 350 -10.79 -7.47 9.74
CA ASN A 350 -9.62 -7.31 10.60
C ASN A 350 -8.29 -7.34 9.82
N LEU A 351 -8.30 -7.13 8.50
CA LEU A 351 -7.10 -7.14 7.65
C LEU A 351 -5.99 -6.21 8.17
N TRP A 352 -6.34 -5.12 8.81
CA TRP A 352 -5.38 -4.19 9.38
C TRP A 352 -4.48 -4.80 10.47
N LEU A 353 -4.91 -5.89 11.14
CA LEU A 353 -4.07 -6.65 12.07
C LEU A 353 -2.87 -7.29 11.38
N ASN A 354 -2.99 -7.62 10.10
CA ASN A 354 -1.87 -8.05 9.28
C ASN A 354 -1.13 -6.80 8.76
N GLU A 355 -1.76 -5.99 7.95
CA GLU A 355 -1.15 -4.94 7.13
C GLU A 355 -0.70 -3.70 7.89
N GLY A 356 -1.55 -3.20 8.79
CA GLY A 356 -1.21 -2.05 9.63
C GLY A 356 -0.07 -2.36 10.59
N PHE A 357 -0.04 -3.61 11.11
CA PHE A 357 1.06 -4.10 11.95
C PHE A 357 2.35 -4.30 11.18
N ALA A 358 2.31 -4.97 10.03
CA ALA A 358 3.49 -5.17 9.22
C ALA A 358 4.08 -3.83 8.76
N SER A 359 3.25 -2.88 8.38
CA SER A 359 3.68 -1.53 8.03
C SER A 359 4.33 -0.79 9.20
N TRP A 360 3.71 -0.85 10.39
CA TRP A 360 4.27 -0.23 11.61
C TRP A 360 5.59 -0.89 12.01
N MET A 361 5.63 -2.22 12.03
CA MET A 361 6.80 -2.97 12.46
C MET A 361 7.95 -2.88 11.45
N GLY A 362 7.65 -2.89 10.16
CA GLY A 362 8.60 -2.65 9.08
C GLY A 362 9.28 -1.29 9.20
N SER A 363 8.48 -0.23 9.41
CA SER A 363 9.02 1.11 9.63
C SER A 363 9.83 1.21 10.94
N LYS A 364 9.38 0.55 12.02
CA LYS A 364 10.11 0.52 13.31
C LYS A 364 11.45 -0.19 13.17
N CYS A 365 11.49 -1.33 12.52
CA CYS A 365 12.71 -2.09 12.25
C CYS A 365 13.68 -1.28 11.37
N THR A 366 13.17 -0.69 10.31
CA THR A 366 13.98 0.16 9.41
C THR A 366 14.57 1.36 10.15
N ALA A 367 13.77 2.04 10.98
CA ALA A 367 14.25 3.17 11.79
C ALA A 367 15.29 2.74 12.84
N HIS A 368 15.18 1.53 13.39
CA HIS A 368 16.14 1.00 14.36
C HIS A 368 17.53 0.80 13.75
N PHE A 369 17.60 0.20 12.54
CA PHE A 369 18.88 -0.08 11.89
C PHE A 369 19.41 1.07 11.03
N ASN A 370 18.51 1.94 10.56
CA ASN A 370 18.83 3.03 9.65
C ASN A 370 18.21 4.36 10.15
N PRO A 371 18.58 4.83 11.35
CA PRO A 371 17.94 6.02 11.95
C PRO A 371 18.10 7.28 11.09
N HIS A 372 19.18 7.37 10.30
CA HIS A 372 19.44 8.49 9.40
C HIS A 372 18.55 8.52 8.15
N TRP A 373 17.69 7.52 7.93
CA TRP A 373 16.73 7.53 6.83
C TRP A 373 15.43 8.25 7.18
N GLU A 374 15.23 8.65 8.41
CA GLU A 374 14.05 9.37 8.89
C GLU A 374 12.73 8.73 8.42
N VAL A 375 12.63 7.41 8.51
CA VAL A 375 11.57 6.56 7.91
C VAL A 375 10.16 7.09 8.18
N TRP A 376 9.91 7.62 9.39
CA TRP A 376 8.61 8.17 9.76
C TRP A 376 8.23 9.48 9.05
N LEU A 377 9.19 10.13 8.42
CA LEU A 377 9.04 11.36 7.64
C LEU A 377 9.30 11.14 6.15
N ARG A 378 9.75 9.95 5.78
CA ARG A 378 10.04 9.61 4.39
C ARG A 378 8.77 9.63 3.54
N ARG A 379 8.87 10.13 2.32
CA ARG A 379 7.81 10.09 1.32
C ARG A 379 7.81 8.75 0.61
N GLU A 380 6.64 8.16 0.48
CA GLU A 380 6.44 7.03 -0.40
C GLU A 380 6.03 7.49 -1.81
N PHE A 381 6.61 6.81 -2.79
CA PHE A 381 6.25 6.95 -4.20
C PHE A 381 5.54 5.66 -4.66
N PRO A 382 4.19 5.61 -4.59
CA PRO A 382 3.46 4.42 -4.99
C PRO A 382 3.72 4.07 -6.45
N ARG A 383 3.81 2.78 -6.74
CA ARG A 383 3.96 2.30 -8.11
C ARG A 383 2.72 2.56 -8.96
N ASP A 384 1.55 2.44 -8.35
CA ASP A 384 0.29 2.89 -8.92
C ASP A 384 0.26 4.41 -8.93
N PRO A 385 0.37 5.03 -10.12
CA PRO A 385 0.40 6.49 -10.23
C PRO A 385 -0.89 7.17 -9.80
N SER A 386 -2.00 6.47 -9.65
CA SER A 386 -3.27 7.01 -9.15
C SER A 386 -3.26 7.21 -7.62
N ARG A 387 -2.35 6.55 -6.89
CA ARG A 387 -2.21 6.70 -5.45
C ARG A 387 -1.48 7.99 -5.07
N ARG A 388 -1.77 8.49 -3.87
CA ARG A 388 -1.13 9.70 -3.34
C ARG A 388 0.34 9.46 -3.02
N VAL A 389 1.16 10.49 -3.29
CA VAL A 389 2.57 10.53 -2.90
C VAL A 389 2.70 11.41 -1.66
N GLY A 390 3.47 10.98 -0.68
CA GLY A 390 3.71 11.78 0.52
C GLY A 390 4.20 10.96 1.70
N ILE A 391 4.40 11.62 2.83
CA ILE A 391 4.68 10.97 4.10
C ILE A 391 3.49 10.06 4.46
N VAL A 392 3.77 8.84 4.90
CA VAL A 392 2.77 7.79 5.13
C VAL A 392 1.57 8.28 5.94
N LYS A 393 1.81 8.89 7.10
CA LYS A 393 0.75 9.47 7.95
C LYS A 393 -0.05 10.55 7.22
N GLU A 394 0.61 11.44 6.48
CA GLU A 394 -0.04 12.55 5.80
C GLU A 394 -0.94 12.08 4.65
N VAL A 395 -0.48 11.05 3.92
CA VAL A 395 -1.28 10.39 2.87
C VAL A 395 -2.54 9.76 3.44
N ALA A 396 -2.41 9.03 4.57
CA ALA A 396 -3.55 8.44 5.27
C ALA A 396 -4.54 9.53 5.71
N MET A 397 -4.05 10.58 6.37
CA MET A 397 -4.89 11.66 6.88
C MET A 397 -5.57 12.47 5.76
N GLU A 398 -4.93 12.66 4.61
CA GLU A 398 -5.57 13.32 3.47
C GLU A 398 -6.73 12.48 2.92
N GLY A 399 -6.55 11.17 2.78
CA GLY A 399 -7.61 10.24 2.39
C GLY A 399 -8.75 10.18 3.40
N ASP A 400 -8.40 10.09 4.68
CA ASP A 400 -9.33 9.96 5.79
C ASP A 400 -10.14 11.25 6.09
N ALA A 401 -9.68 12.39 5.56
CA ALA A 401 -10.40 13.66 5.63
C ALA A 401 -11.49 13.83 4.55
N ARG A 402 -11.68 12.85 3.67
CA ARG A 402 -12.62 12.89 2.55
C ARG A 402 -13.98 12.30 2.90
N SER A 403 -15.00 12.62 2.09
CA SER A 403 -16.34 12.04 2.23
C SER A 403 -16.39 10.54 1.94
N THR A 404 -15.39 10.02 1.26
CA THR A 404 -15.27 8.62 0.82
C THR A 404 -14.42 7.76 1.76
N THR A 405 -14.06 8.28 2.93
CA THR A 405 -13.34 7.53 3.95
C THR A 405 -14.23 6.49 4.64
N HIS A 406 -13.59 5.51 5.26
CA HIS A 406 -14.23 4.44 6.02
C HIS A 406 -13.45 4.15 7.32
N PRO A 407 -14.01 3.41 8.28
CA PRO A 407 -13.29 2.91 9.45
C PRO A 407 -12.13 1.98 9.04
N ILE A 408 -11.12 1.82 9.89
CA ILE A 408 -10.09 0.78 9.72
C ILE A 408 -10.76 -0.60 9.71
N GLN A 409 -11.65 -0.86 10.68
CA GLN A 409 -12.50 -2.05 10.71
C GLN A 409 -13.78 -1.75 9.94
N GLN A 410 -13.89 -2.27 8.74
CA GLN A 410 -15.06 -2.11 7.88
C GLN A 410 -15.70 -3.49 7.61
N PRO A 411 -17.03 -3.58 7.55
CA PRO A 411 -17.69 -4.82 7.20
C PRO A 411 -17.27 -5.30 5.82
N ILE A 412 -16.89 -6.57 5.74
CA ILE A 412 -16.50 -7.26 4.49
C ILE A 412 -17.41 -8.47 4.30
N ALA A 413 -18.22 -8.45 3.26
CA ALA A 413 -19.18 -9.50 2.95
C ALA A 413 -18.85 -10.28 1.67
N THR A 414 -18.01 -9.71 0.80
CA THR A 414 -17.68 -10.27 -0.51
C THR A 414 -16.18 -10.27 -0.79
N GLU A 415 -15.74 -11.10 -1.70
CA GLU A 415 -14.36 -11.19 -2.18
C GLU A 415 -13.89 -9.85 -2.81
N ALA A 416 -14.78 -9.19 -3.54
CA ALA A 416 -14.48 -7.88 -4.14
C ALA A 416 -14.25 -6.80 -3.07
N GLU A 417 -15.01 -6.83 -1.96
CA GLU A 417 -14.80 -5.95 -0.82
C GLU A 417 -13.52 -6.29 -0.08
N ALA A 418 -13.17 -7.58 0.08
CA ALA A 418 -11.90 -8.00 0.66
C ALA A 418 -10.72 -7.44 -0.14
N ASN A 419 -10.72 -7.60 -1.47
CA ASN A 419 -9.68 -7.01 -2.33
C ASN A 419 -9.65 -5.48 -2.28
N SER A 420 -10.79 -4.81 -2.04
CA SER A 420 -10.85 -3.35 -1.93
C SER A 420 -10.38 -2.82 -0.56
N ALA A 421 -10.26 -3.69 0.45
CA ALA A 421 -9.78 -3.32 1.79
C ALA A 421 -8.25 -3.08 1.85
N PHE A 422 -7.50 -3.46 0.81
CA PHE A 422 -6.06 -3.19 0.68
C PHE A 422 -5.81 -1.73 0.27
N ASP A 423 -6.04 -0.80 1.17
CA ASP A 423 -5.97 0.63 0.89
C ASP A 423 -5.17 1.43 1.95
N ASP A 424 -5.04 2.74 1.72
CA ASP A 424 -4.28 3.62 2.61
C ASP A 424 -4.84 3.69 4.06
N ILE A 425 -6.11 3.36 4.27
CA ILE A 425 -6.71 3.34 5.62
C ILE A 425 -6.23 2.09 6.37
N THR A 426 -6.33 0.94 5.78
CA THR A 426 -5.88 -0.34 6.37
C THR A 426 -4.39 -0.32 6.69
N TYR A 427 -3.56 0.09 5.74
CA TYR A 427 -2.09 0.12 5.88
C TYR A 427 -1.61 1.33 6.70
N LYS A 428 -1.85 2.53 6.19
CA LYS A 428 -1.17 3.75 6.63
C LYS A 428 -1.83 4.40 7.84
N LYS A 429 -3.18 4.44 7.91
CA LYS A 429 -3.87 4.87 9.14
C LYS A 429 -3.64 3.86 10.25
N GLY A 430 -3.71 2.54 9.95
CA GLY A 430 -3.38 1.47 10.88
C GLY A 430 -1.99 1.64 11.49
N GLN A 431 -0.96 1.78 10.67
CA GLN A 431 0.42 2.06 11.08
C GLN A 431 0.53 3.33 11.94
N SER A 432 -0.09 4.42 11.50
CA SER A 432 -0.02 5.72 12.18
C SER A 432 -0.69 5.67 13.55
N PHE A 433 -1.80 4.95 13.65
CA PHE A 433 -2.49 4.74 14.91
C PHE A 433 -1.66 3.89 15.87
N LEU A 434 -1.05 2.81 15.42
CA LEU A 434 -0.16 1.98 16.24
C LEU A 434 1.04 2.79 16.76
N ARG A 435 1.65 3.63 15.93
CA ARG A 435 2.73 4.54 16.36
C ARG A 435 2.27 5.51 17.45
N MET A 436 1.08 6.12 17.28
CA MET A 436 0.51 7.00 18.29
C MET A 436 0.24 6.26 19.60
N LEU A 437 -0.31 5.05 19.52
CA LEU A 437 -0.63 4.23 20.68
C LEU A 437 0.64 3.77 21.42
N GLU A 438 1.67 3.33 20.69
CA GLU A 438 2.97 2.99 21.25
C GLU A 438 3.60 4.19 21.98
N THR A 439 3.59 5.37 21.35
CA THR A 439 4.09 6.60 21.96
C THR A 439 3.35 6.94 23.27
N PHE A 440 2.06 6.70 23.33
CA PHE A 440 1.25 6.96 24.51
C PHE A 440 1.42 5.94 25.64
N LEU A 441 1.56 4.67 25.30
CA LEU A 441 1.74 3.57 26.27
C LEU A 441 3.18 3.45 26.76
N GLY A 442 4.13 3.87 25.95
CA GLY A 442 5.57 3.61 26.11
C GLY A 442 5.97 2.32 25.41
N GLU A 443 7.16 2.33 24.81
CA GLU A 443 7.67 1.25 23.95
C GLU A 443 7.72 -0.11 24.66
N ASP A 444 8.26 -0.17 25.87
CA ASP A 444 8.40 -1.41 26.64
C ASP A 444 7.05 -2.03 27.00
N VAL A 445 6.09 -1.17 27.39
CA VAL A 445 4.73 -1.62 27.74
C VAL A 445 4.00 -2.12 26.50
N PHE A 446 4.12 -1.42 25.39
CA PHE A 446 3.53 -1.81 24.11
C PHE A 446 4.12 -3.15 23.65
N ARG A 447 5.45 -3.29 23.62
CA ARG A 447 6.15 -4.54 23.28
C ARG A 447 5.73 -5.70 24.16
N LYS A 448 5.56 -5.47 25.47
CA LYS A 448 5.06 -6.49 26.41
C LYS A 448 3.64 -6.95 26.05
N GLY A 449 2.78 -6.03 25.65
CA GLY A 449 1.42 -6.35 25.19
C GLY A 449 1.44 -7.17 23.89
N ILE A 450 2.30 -6.79 22.93
CA ILE A 450 2.48 -7.55 21.69
C ILE A 450 2.96 -8.98 21.95
N ARG A 451 3.94 -9.16 22.83
CA ARG A 451 4.42 -10.51 23.20
C ARG A 451 3.32 -11.38 23.80
N ARG A 452 2.49 -10.81 24.70
CA ARG A 452 1.33 -11.51 25.26
C ARG A 452 0.31 -11.91 24.19
N TYR A 453 0.05 -11.01 23.26
CA TYR A 453 -0.86 -11.28 22.14
C TYR A 453 -0.31 -12.44 21.29
N MET A 454 0.96 -12.41 20.91
CA MET A 454 1.60 -13.49 20.16
C MET A 454 1.54 -14.83 20.89
N GLU A 455 1.97 -14.86 22.16
CA GLU A 455 1.97 -16.10 22.99
C GLU A 455 0.59 -16.73 23.11
N ALA A 456 -0.44 -15.90 23.27
CA ALA A 456 -1.82 -16.38 23.46
C ALA A 456 -2.45 -16.95 22.18
N HIS A 457 -1.95 -16.57 21.00
CA HIS A 457 -2.63 -16.86 19.74
C HIS A 457 -1.75 -17.56 18.69
N LEU A 458 -0.65 -18.20 19.10
CA LEU A 458 0.22 -18.98 18.20
C LEU A 458 -0.57 -19.98 17.36
N TYR A 459 -0.37 -19.95 16.06
CA TYR A 459 -1.04 -20.82 15.07
C TYR A 459 -2.57 -20.70 15.07
N SER A 460 -3.10 -19.57 15.51
CA SER A 460 -4.53 -19.29 15.59
C SER A 460 -4.93 -18.02 14.85
N ASN A 461 -6.22 -17.73 14.87
CA ASN A 461 -6.78 -16.50 14.37
C ASN A 461 -7.12 -15.57 15.53
N THR A 462 -7.27 -14.28 15.21
CA THR A 462 -7.59 -13.22 16.18
C THR A 462 -8.53 -12.19 15.58
N THR A 463 -9.18 -11.46 16.48
CA THR A 463 -9.90 -10.22 16.19
C THR A 463 -9.15 -9.04 16.80
N THR A 464 -9.52 -7.83 16.44
CA THR A 464 -8.98 -6.61 17.03
C THR A 464 -9.20 -6.55 18.56
N ALA A 465 -10.28 -7.15 19.08
CA ALA A 465 -10.56 -7.24 20.51
C ALA A 465 -9.48 -8.03 21.29
N ASP A 466 -8.90 -9.06 20.69
CA ASP A 466 -7.81 -9.85 21.30
C ASP A 466 -6.56 -9.00 21.51
N LEU A 467 -6.23 -8.18 20.52
CA LEU A 467 -5.11 -7.25 20.60
C LEU A 467 -5.32 -6.20 21.70
N TRP A 468 -6.49 -5.57 21.72
CA TRP A 468 -6.80 -4.55 22.74
C TRP A 468 -6.79 -5.13 24.15
N LYS A 469 -7.24 -6.36 24.30
CA LYS A 469 -7.15 -7.06 25.58
C LYS A 469 -5.70 -7.23 26.03
N ALA A 470 -4.81 -7.71 25.15
CA ALA A 470 -3.40 -7.94 25.49
C ALA A 470 -2.68 -6.64 25.86
N LEU A 471 -2.93 -5.56 25.12
CA LEU A 471 -2.37 -4.24 25.40
C LEU A 471 -2.96 -3.61 26.68
N SER A 472 -4.24 -3.80 26.95
CA SER A 472 -4.88 -3.34 28.20
C SER A 472 -4.30 -4.06 29.41
N ASP A 473 -4.14 -5.40 29.32
CA ASP A 473 -3.57 -6.21 30.38
C ASP A 473 -2.07 -5.88 30.65
N ALA A 474 -1.34 -5.42 29.62
CA ALA A 474 0.06 -5.01 29.77
C ALA A 474 0.21 -3.61 30.35
N SER A 475 -0.68 -2.67 29.98
CA SER A 475 -0.56 -1.24 30.29
C SER A 475 -1.37 -0.82 31.54
N GLY A 476 -2.37 -1.62 31.95
CA GLY A 476 -3.36 -1.22 32.94
C GLY A 476 -4.28 -0.08 32.49
N LYS A 477 -4.31 0.25 31.18
CA LYS A 477 -5.15 1.30 30.60
C LYS A 477 -6.28 0.66 29.76
N PRO A 478 -7.45 1.32 29.60
CA PRO A 478 -8.55 0.80 28.79
C PRO A 478 -8.27 1.03 27.29
N VAL A 479 -7.31 0.28 26.73
CA VAL A 479 -6.82 0.49 25.34
C VAL A 479 -7.94 0.31 24.33
N GLY A 480 -8.83 -0.69 24.50
CA GLY A 480 -9.96 -0.88 23.59
C GLY A 480 -10.89 0.33 23.51
N GLU A 481 -11.17 0.98 24.66
CA GLU A 481 -12.00 2.19 24.67
C GLU A 481 -11.30 3.41 24.02
N ILE A 482 -9.97 3.49 24.09
CA ILE A 482 -9.21 4.53 23.40
C ILE A 482 -9.21 4.24 21.91
N ALA A 483 -9.00 2.99 21.53
CA ALA A 483 -8.84 2.56 20.15
C ALA A 483 -10.14 2.58 19.33
N ALA A 484 -11.29 2.32 19.95
CA ALA A 484 -12.59 2.24 19.26
C ALA A 484 -12.88 3.46 18.37
N GLY A 485 -12.61 4.67 18.87
CA GLY A 485 -12.76 5.89 18.08
C GLY A 485 -11.87 5.98 16.85
N TRP A 486 -10.80 5.20 16.77
CA TRP A 486 -9.81 5.23 15.69
C TRP A 486 -9.99 4.10 14.69
N THR A 487 -10.47 2.94 15.16
CA THR A 487 -10.61 1.75 14.31
C THR A 487 -12.03 1.49 13.85
N GLU A 488 -13.04 1.88 14.64
CA GLU A 488 -14.45 1.59 14.35
C GLU A 488 -15.22 2.78 13.74
N GLN A 489 -14.61 3.97 13.69
CA GLN A 489 -15.22 5.14 13.04
C GLN A 489 -14.27 5.79 12.04
N PRO A 490 -14.83 6.43 10.97
CA PRO A 490 -14.03 7.08 9.92
C PRO A 490 -13.53 8.45 10.36
N GLY A 491 -12.42 8.89 9.79
CA GLY A 491 -11.88 10.22 10.04
C GLY A 491 -10.99 10.29 11.28
N PHE A 492 -10.65 11.51 11.65
CA PHE A 492 -9.76 11.82 12.77
C PHE A 492 -10.07 13.23 13.31
N PRO A 493 -9.60 13.59 14.53
CA PRO A 493 -9.91 14.88 15.12
C PRO A 493 -9.02 16.02 14.64
N LEU A 494 -9.61 17.22 14.60
CA LEU A 494 -8.94 18.50 14.64
C LEU A 494 -8.98 19.04 16.05
N LEU A 495 -7.83 19.37 16.61
CA LEU A 495 -7.72 20.09 17.87
C LEU A 495 -7.59 21.59 17.61
N ARG A 496 -8.53 22.35 18.14
CA ARG A 496 -8.46 23.82 18.10
C ARG A 496 -7.91 24.34 19.42
N LEU A 497 -6.81 25.06 19.33
CA LEU A 497 -6.15 25.66 20.48
C LEU A 497 -6.52 27.14 20.58
N LYS A 498 -6.98 27.53 21.75
CA LYS A 498 -7.19 28.93 22.11
C LYS A 498 -6.45 29.28 23.39
N ARG A 499 -5.59 30.27 23.32
CA ARG A 499 -4.93 30.84 24.47
C ARG A 499 -5.88 31.74 25.25
N LYS A 500 -5.95 31.57 26.57
CA LYS A 500 -6.75 32.39 27.50
C LYS A 500 -5.83 33.30 28.31
N ASN A 501 -6.44 34.32 28.93
CA ASN A 501 -5.74 35.18 29.89
C ASN A 501 -5.26 34.34 31.07
N GLY A 502 -4.07 34.59 31.59
CA GLY A 502 -3.54 33.91 32.75
C GLY A 502 -2.72 32.66 32.46
N GLY A 503 -2.45 32.33 31.15
CA GLY A 503 -1.60 31.18 30.79
C GLY A 503 -2.34 29.88 30.59
N ASP A 504 -3.64 29.86 30.58
CA ASP A 504 -4.45 28.69 30.30
C ASP A 504 -4.64 28.50 28.79
N ILE A 505 -4.57 27.27 28.35
CA ILE A 505 -4.90 26.86 26.99
C ILE A 505 -6.20 26.06 26.99
N SER A 506 -7.13 26.47 26.16
CA SER A 506 -8.37 25.71 25.92
C SER A 506 -8.22 24.95 24.62
N LEU A 507 -8.44 23.62 24.69
CA LEU A 507 -8.50 22.72 23.53
C LEU A 507 -9.94 22.32 23.31
N THR A 508 -10.35 22.26 22.05
CA THR A 508 -11.62 21.64 21.65
C THR A 508 -11.36 20.71 20.48
N GLN A 509 -12.04 19.56 20.44
CA GLN A 509 -11.98 18.64 19.31
C GLN A 509 -13.22 18.72 18.44
N GLU A 510 -13.04 18.51 17.15
CA GLU A 510 -14.08 18.28 16.16
C GLU A 510 -13.54 17.33 15.08
N ARG A 511 -14.41 16.67 14.31
CA ARG A 511 -13.97 15.88 13.15
C ARG A 511 -13.34 16.78 12.10
N PHE A 512 -12.13 16.46 11.65
CA PHE A 512 -11.51 17.12 10.52
C PHE A 512 -12.07 16.61 9.19
N SER A 513 -12.33 17.52 8.27
CA SER A 513 -12.69 17.15 6.88
C SER A 513 -12.23 18.24 5.91
N ILE A 514 -11.90 17.84 4.66
CA ILE A 514 -11.43 18.76 3.62
C ILE A 514 -12.62 19.35 2.84
N ASN A 515 -13.36 18.56 2.11
CA ASN A 515 -14.49 19.02 1.27
C ASN A 515 -15.84 18.39 1.66
N PHE A 516 -15.91 17.76 2.81
CA PHE A 516 -17.12 17.12 3.34
C PHE A 516 -17.89 18.10 4.25
N LYS A 517 -18.67 18.99 3.66
CA LYS A 517 -19.37 20.11 4.36
C LYS A 517 -20.30 19.66 5.49
N ASN A 518 -20.94 18.50 5.36
CA ASN A 518 -21.90 17.97 6.32
C ASN A 518 -21.37 16.69 6.98
N ALA A 519 -20.07 16.63 7.27
CA ALA A 519 -19.48 15.50 7.96
C ALA A 519 -20.19 15.30 9.31
N PRO A 520 -20.67 14.08 9.62
CA PRO A 520 -21.23 13.80 10.94
C PRO A 520 -20.23 14.15 12.04
N PRO A 521 -20.66 14.79 13.13
CA PRO A 521 -19.78 15.07 14.26
C PRO A 521 -19.38 13.76 14.94
N LEU A 522 -18.08 13.61 15.19
CA LEU A 522 -17.49 12.47 15.87
C LEU A 522 -16.56 12.96 16.96
N GLU A 523 -16.36 12.16 18.00
CA GLU A 523 -15.46 12.45 19.10
C GLU A 523 -14.51 11.27 19.33
N TRP A 524 -13.29 11.57 19.79
CA TRP A 524 -12.22 10.61 20.04
C TRP A 524 -11.70 10.72 21.47
N LYS A 525 -11.22 9.62 22.03
CA LYS A 525 -10.28 9.64 23.12
C LYS A 525 -8.89 9.84 22.53
N ILE A 526 -8.27 11.03 22.74
CA ILE A 526 -7.07 11.45 22.03
C ILE A 526 -5.86 11.33 22.94
N PRO A 527 -4.90 10.41 22.66
CA PRO A 527 -3.57 10.43 23.23
C PRO A 527 -2.82 11.68 22.74
N LEU A 528 -2.70 12.67 23.59
CA LEU A 528 -2.17 13.98 23.24
C LEU A 528 -0.77 14.14 23.80
N THR A 529 0.17 14.60 22.96
CA THR A 529 1.50 15.02 23.36
C THR A 529 1.63 16.53 23.20
N TYR A 530 2.26 17.21 24.17
CA TYR A 530 2.49 18.66 24.11
C TYR A 530 3.78 19.05 24.86
N ALA A 531 4.37 20.14 24.44
CA ALA A 531 5.51 20.74 25.12
C ALA A 531 5.51 22.27 24.95
N VAL A 532 5.93 22.98 25.99
CA VAL A 532 6.46 24.33 25.83
C VAL A 532 7.79 24.19 25.07
N VAL A 533 7.96 24.94 23.98
CA VAL A 533 9.15 24.79 23.11
C VAL A 533 10.45 24.98 23.94
N GLY A 534 11.30 23.95 23.87
CA GLY A 534 12.53 23.85 24.65
C GLY A 534 12.40 23.11 25.99
N GLU A 535 11.23 22.58 26.32
CA GLU A 535 10.99 21.75 27.51
C GLU A 535 10.64 20.31 27.14
N SER A 536 10.72 19.41 28.11
CA SER A 536 10.37 18.00 27.89
C SER A 536 8.89 17.83 27.58
N PRO A 537 8.52 16.89 26.67
CA PRO A 537 7.14 16.62 26.34
C PRO A 537 6.35 16.04 27.52
N ALA A 538 5.07 16.43 27.59
CA ALA A 538 4.08 15.84 28.47
C ALA A 538 3.01 15.10 27.64
N THR A 539 2.33 14.14 28.27
CA THR A 539 1.25 13.37 27.68
C THR A 539 -0.05 13.58 28.44
N LEU A 540 -1.18 13.57 27.75
CA LEU A 540 -2.51 13.74 28.30
C LEU A 540 -3.49 12.90 27.47
N LEU A 541 -4.43 12.21 28.10
CA LEU A 541 -5.55 11.59 27.41
C LEU A 541 -6.75 12.55 27.45
N MET A 542 -7.09 13.14 26.30
CA MET A 542 -8.29 13.95 26.14
C MET A 542 -9.49 13.03 25.92
N THR A 543 -10.43 13.01 26.89
CA THR A 543 -11.59 12.09 26.89
C THR A 543 -12.93 12.79 26.63
N SER A 544 -12.92 14.09 26.45
CA SER A 544 -14.13 14.89 26.25
C SER A 544 -13.94 15.89 25.11
N LYS A 545 -15.04 16.53 24.69
CA LYS A 545 -15.04 17.52 23.60
C LYS A 545 -14.12 18.72 23.86
N SER A 546 -13.87 19.03 25.12
CA SER A 546 -12.99 20.14 25.50
C SER A 546 -12.07 19.76 26.66
N GLN A 547 -10.84 20.28 26.65
CA GLN A 547 -9.81 20.04 27.64
C GLN A 547 -9.04 21.35 27.90
N SER A 548 -8.57 21.55 29.13
CA SER A 548 -7.66 22.66 29.43
C SER A 548 -6.26 22.14 29.74
N ILE A 549 -5.24 22.92 29.34
CA ILE A 549 -3.86 22.79 29.80
C ILE A 549 -3.55 24.07 30.56
N HIS A 550 -3.07 23.93 31.78
CA HIS A 550 -2.85 25.05 32.70
C HIS A 550 -1.37 25.44 32.81
N ASN A 551 -1.12 26.65 33.25
CA ASN A 551 0.23 27.15 33.60
C ASN A 551 1.19 27.23 32.41
N ILE A 552 0.69 27.54 31.22
CA ILE A 552 1.55 27.77 30.03
C ILE A 552 1.94 29.25 30.01
N PRO A 553 3.23 29.59 30.07
CA PRO A 553 3.66 30.98 30.05
C PRO A 553 3.12 31.73 28.81
N PRO A 554 2.57 32.93 28.95
CA PRO A 554 1.87 33.61 27.86
C PRO A 554 2.80 34.01 26.69
N ASP A 555 4.08 34.18 26.94
CA ASP A 555 5.14 34.56 26.00
C ASP A 555 5.88 33.34 25.41
N ARG A 556 5.57 32.13 25.83
CA ARG A 556 6.20 30.90 25.34
C ARG A 556 5.32 30.17 24.35
N ALA A 557 5.93 29.63 23.31
CA ALA A 557 5.26 28.79 22.33
C ALA A 557 4.92 27.42 22.92
N LEU A 558 3.69 26.96 22.71
CA LEU A 558 3.25 25.59 23.02
C LEU A 558 3.10 24.82 21.72
N LYS A 559 3.80 23.68 21.58
CA LYS A 559 3.66 22.73 20.49
C LYS A 559 2.78 21.56 20.93
N LEU A 560 1.71 21.31 20.20
CA LEU A 560 0.91 20.08 20.30
C LEU A 560 1.39 19.08 19.26
N ASN A 561 1.12 17.79 19.47
CA ASN A 561 1.57 16.70 18.60
C ASN A 561 3.08 16.70 18.42
N VAL A 562 3.79 16.66 19.57
CA VAL A 562 5.25 16.66 19.59
C VAL A 562 5.79 15.45 18.83
N ASN A 563 6.84 15.66 18.03
CA ASN A 563 7.41 14.68 17.09
C ASN A 563 6.42 14.14 16.05
N GLY A 564 5.26 14.77 15.89
CA GLY A 564 4.29 14.41 14.87
C GLY A 564 3.72 12.98 14.97
N ALA A 565 3.81 12.33 16.14
CA ALA A 565 3.38 10.94 16.29
C ALA A 565 1.85 10.74 16.33
N GLY A 566 1.10 11.79 16.73
CA GLY A 566 -0.36 11.71 16.83
C GLY A 566 -1.06 11.79 15.48
N ASN A 567 -2.13 11.03 15.34
CA ASN A 567 -2.96 11.00 14.12
C ASN A 567 -4.10 12.03 14.19
N TYR A 568 -3.78 13.28 14.46
CA TYR A 568 -4.72 14.41 14.55
C TYR A 568 -4.08 15.69 14.02
N ARG A 569 -4.92 16.67 13.61
CA ARG A 569 -4.51 18.00 13.18
C ARG A 569 -4.63 19.01 14.31
N VAL A 570 -3.87 20.09 14.22
CA VAL A 570 -3.92 21.20 15.17
C VAL A 570 -4.16 22.52 14.45
N GLU A 571 -5.19 23.24 14.91
CA GLU A 571 -5.47 24.64 14.52
C GLU A 571 -5.10 25.56 15.68
N TYR A 572 -4.02 26.29 15.53
CA TYR A 572 -3.56 27.27 16.52
C TYR A 572 -4.27 28.61 16.33
N ASP A 573 -4.62 29.29 17.43
CA ASP A 573 -5.04 30.67 17.33
C ASP A 573 -3.87 31.57 16.88
N ARG A 574 -4.18 32.77 16.39
CA ARG A 574 -3.15 33.65 15.82
C ARG A 574 -2.00 33.98 16.80
N PRO A 575 -2.27 34.32 18.10
CA PRO A 575 -1.17 34.53 19.05
C PRO A 575 -0.25 33.33 19.23
N SER A 576 -0.79 32.11 19.34
CA SER A 576 -0.01 30.90 19.48
C SER A 576 0.77 30.56 18.21
N TRP A 577 0.19 30.82 17.04
CA TRP A 577 0.86 30.66 15.76
C TRP A 577 2.06 31.58 15.61
N GLU A 578 1.92 32.86 16.00
CA GLU A 578 3.03 33.83 15.96
C GLU A 578 4.18 33.45 16.88
N LEU A 579 3.89 32.95 18.08
CA LEU A 579 4.91 32.42 18.99
C LEU A 579 5.64 31.21 18.38
N LEU A 580 4.92 30.29 17.75
CA LEU A 580 5.53 29.14 17.05
C LEU A 580 6.41 29.61 15.89
N LEU A 581 5.95 30.53 15.06
CA LEU A 581 6.73 31.11 13.97
C LEU A 581 8.01 31.79 14.44
N GLY A 582 7.99 32.36 15.66
CA GLY A 582 9.19 32.98 16.29
C GLY A 582 10.20 31.96 16.81
N THR A 583 9.80 30.69 16.95
CA THR A 583 10.63 29.63 17.59
C THR A 583 10.96 28.46 16.68
N LEU A 584 10.70 28.54 15.37
CA LEU A 584 10.88 27.45 14.41
C LEU A 584 12.26 26.82 14.44
N LYS A 585 13.32 27.61 14.65
CA LYS A 585 14.70 27.11 14.76
C LYS A 585 14.96 26.23 15.98
N ASN A 586 14.09 26.29 16.98
CA ASN A 586 14.19 25.52 18.22
C ASN A 586 13.33 24.23 18.17
N LEU A 587 12.59 24.01 17.06
CA LEU A 587 11.80 22.81 16.83
C LEU A 587 12.63 21.78 16.05
N GLY A 588 12.43 20.50 16.36
CA GLY A 588 12.93 19.38 15.57
C GLY A 588 12.34 19.35 14.16
N VAL A 589 12.93 18.56 13.26
CA VAL A 589 12.45 18.41 11.88
C VAL A 589 11.02 17.85 11.85
N GLU A 590 10.71 16.88 12.71
CA GLU A 590 9.39 16.25 12.84
C GLU A 590 8.30 17.30 13.18
N ASP A 591 8.61 18.20 14.09
CA ASP A 591 7.67 19.25 14.51
C ASP A 591 7.46 20.30 13.42
N ARG A 592 8.53 20.68 12.69
CA ARG A 592 8.42 21.60 11.54
C ARG A 592 7.62 20.98 10.40
N VAL A 593 7.86 19.70 10.08
CA VAL A 593 7.09 18.95 9.08
C VAL A 593 5.64 18.82 9.51
N ASN A 594 5.37 18.54 10.79
CA ASN A 594 3.99 18.47 11.30
C ASN A 594 3.27 19.83 11.18
N LEU A 595 3.95 20.96 11.48
CA LEU A 595 3.37 22.29 11.29
C LEU A 595 3.08 22.60 9.82
N LEU A 596 3.97 22.21 8.89
CA LEU A 596 3.75 22.34 7.45
C LEU A 596 2.52 21.55 7.02
N SER A 597 2.40 20.30 7.48
CA SER A 597 1.29 19.42 7.16
C SER A 597 -0.04 19.93 7.72
N ASP A 598 -0.06 20.39 8.98
CA ASP A 598 -1.27 20.97 9.60
C ASP A 598 -1.69 22.26 8.88
N ALA A 599 -0.76 23.17 8.59
CA ALA A 599 -1.05 24.42 7.87
C ALA A 599 -1.60 24.13 6.46
N TRP A 600 -1.02 23.16 5.74
CA TRP A 600 -1.50 22.78 4.43
C TRP A 600 -2.90 22.14 4.48
N ALA A 601 -3.15 21.24 5.42
CA ALA A 601 -4.46 20.63 5.62
C ALA A 601 -5.54 21.67 5.92
N LEU A 602 -5.25 22.67 6.75
CA LEU A 602 -6.18 23.79 7.03
C LEU A 602 -6.47 24.62 5.77
N VAL A 603 -5.47 24.83 4.91
CA VAL A 603 -5.66 25.51 3.61
C VAL A 603 -6.53 24.67 2.67
N GLN A 604 -6.28 23.36 2.57
CA GLN A 604 -7.10 22.45 1.77
C GLN A 604 -8.56 22.45 2.24
N ALA A 605 -8.78 22.41 3.56
CA ALA A 605 -10.11 22.44 4.17
C ALA A 605 -10.82 23.81 4.13
N ASN A 606 -10.22 24.83 3.49
CA ASN A 606 -10.74 26.21 3.47
C ASN A 606 -10.93 26.84 4.87
N ARG A 607 -10.13 26.39 5.86
CA ARG A 607 -10.12 26.93 7.23
C ARG A 607 -9.08 28.03 7.40
N ALA A 608 -8.08 28.06 6.52
CA ALA A 608 -7.04 29.07 6.48
C ALA A 608 -6.79 29.55 5.04
N PRO A 609 -6.37 30.80 4.86
CA PRO A 609 -5.91 31.28 3.56
C PRO A 609 -4.55 30.65 3.21
N ILE A 610 -4.21 30.58 1.92
CA ILE A 610 -2.93 30.04 1.44
C ILE A 610 -1.71 30.76 2.03
N THR A 611 -1.90 32.01 2.45
CA THR A 611 -0.86 32.81 3.11
C THR A 611 -0.37 32.21 4.41
N LEU A 612 -1.21 31.44 5.14
CA LEU A 612 -0.81 30.76 6.37
C LEU A 612 0.33 29.79 6.10
N TYR A 613 0.21 28.98 5.05
CA TYR A 613 1.22 27.98 4.66
C TYR A 613 2.52 28.66 4.22
N PHE A 614 2.43 29.63 3.31
CA PHE A 614 3.64 30.29 2.80
C PHE A 614 4.31 31.23 3.81
N GLU A 615 3.57 31.78 4.78
CA GLU A 615 4.16 32.48 5.92
C GLU A 615 5.09 31.57 6.73
N LEU A 616 4.68 30.32 6.94
CA LEU A 616 5.51 29.31 7.60
C LEU A 616 6.74 28.97 6.74
N VAL A 617 6.54 28.64 5.45
CA VAL A 617 7.63 28.29 4.53
C VAL A 617 8.69 29.37 4.45
N GLU A 618 8.30 30.65 4.37
CA GLU A 618 9.20 31.79 4.26
C GLU A 618 9.99 32.08 5.56
N LYS A 619 9.48 31.61 6.71
CA LYS A 619 10.12 31.76 8.04
C LYS A 619 10.92 30.56 8.49
N LEU A 620 10.81 29.43 7.78
CA LEU A 620 11.64 28.28 8.08
C LEU A 620 13.13 28.62 7.94
N PRO A 621 13.99 28.10 8.83
CA PRO A 621 15.42 28.28 8.68
C PRO A 621 15.92 27.70 7.35
N ALA A 622 16.99 28.26 6.82
CA ALA A 622 17.70 27.65 5.71
C ALA A 622 18.13 26.24 6.14
N SER A 623 17.58 25.23 5.49
CA SER A 623 17.71 23.84 5.88
C SER A 623 17.94 22.96 4.65
N THR A 624 18.71 21.90 4.82
CA THR A 624 18.90 20.82 3.86
C THR A 624 18.24 19.52 4.34
N GLU A 625 17.35 19.62 5.33
CA GLU A 625 16.56 18.47 5.81
C GLU A 625 15.61 17.96 4.72
N LEU A 626 15.79 16.71 4.34
CA LEU A 626 15.08 16.09 3.22
C LEU A 626 13.56 16.17 3.42
N ALA A 627 13.05 15.70 4.56
CA ALA A 627 11.61 15.61 4.82
C ALA A 627 10.91 16.98 4.79
N GLU A 628 11.54 18.00 5.34
CA GLU A 628 11.02 19.38 5.33
C GLU A 628 10.92 19.93 3.91
N ARG A 629 11.98 19.75 3.11
CA ARG A 629 12.02 20.23 1.72
C ARG A 629 11.07 19.44 0.80
N GLU A 630 10.97 18.15 0.98
CA GLU A 630 10.03 17.32 0.21
C GLU A 630 8.57 17.64 0.51
N GLN A 631 8.21 17.97 1.76
CA GLN A 631 6.87 18.44 2.09
C GLN A 631 6.54 19.76 1.39
N ILE A 632 7.51 20.68 1.30
CA ILE A 632 7.34 21.92 0.54
C ILE A 632 7.22 21.64 -0.96
N ILE A 633 8.11 20.82 -1.53
CA ILE A 633 8.09 20.42 -2.94
C ILE A 633 6.75 19.79 -3.31
N HIS A 634 6.19 18.94 -2.45
CA HIS A 634 4.91 18.30 -2.68
C HIS A 634 3.78 19.32 -2.87
N VAL A 635 3.71 20.32 -1.99
CA VAL A 635 2.70 21.37 -2.06
C VAL A 635 2.91 22.26 -3.30
N LEU A 636 4.16 22.59 -3.61
CA LEU A 636 4.48 23.40 -4.79
C LEU A 636 4.12 22.66 -6.09
N ASP A 637 4.42 21.36 -6.19
CA ASP A 637 4.07 20.55 -7.35
C ASP A 637 2.54 20.42 -7.52
N PHE A 638 1.81 20.20 -6.43
CA PHE A 638 0.34 20.15 -6.46
C PHE A 638 -0.26 21.47 -6.96
N ILE A 639 0.20 22.63 -6.46
CA ILE A 639 -0.27 23.94 -6.89
C ILE A 639 0.11 24.20 -8.35
N ASN A 640 1.34 23.89 -8.77
CA ASN A 640 1.80 24.06 -10.15
C ASN A 640 0.92 23.29 -11.15
N ARG A 641 0.58 22.04 -10.82
CA ARG A 641 -0.33 21.23 -11.66
C ARG A 641 -1.74 21.79 -11.72
N LEU A 642 -2.31 22.25 -10.61
CA LEU A 642 -3.64 22.87 -10.61
C LEU A 642 -3.70 24.17 -11.39
N LEU A 643 -2.62 24.96 -11.39
CA LEU A 643 -2.52 26.21 -12.14
C LEU A 643 -2.15 25.99 -13.62
N SER A 644 -1.95 24.74 -14.06
CA SER A 644 -1.60 24.43 -15.44
C SER A 644 -2.57 25.08 -16.42
N GLY A 645 -2.00 25.77 -17.44
CA GLY A 645 -2.75 26.47 -18.47
C GLY A 645 -3.43 27.79 -18.02
N THR A 646 -3.21 28.25 -16.78
CA THR A 646 -3.71 29.53 -16.28
C THR A 646 -2.67 30.64 -16.41
N SER A 647 -3.11 31.91 -16.42
CA SER A 647 -2.23 33.09 -16.42
C SER A 647 -1.35 33.19 -15.16
N GLU A 648 -1.71 32.50 -14.09
CA GLU A 648 -1.03 32.59 -12.81
C GLU A 648 0.12 31.56 -12.68
N GLN A 649 0.16 30.54 -13.54
CA GLN A 649 1.14 29.46 -13.47
C GLN A 649 2.59 29.97 -13.52
N GLN A 650 2.93 30.80 -14.50
CA GLN A 650 4.29 31.31 -14.67
C GLN A 650 4.76 32.16 -13.48
N LYS A 651 3.86 32.99 -12.93
CA LYS A 651 4.19 33.78 -11.71
C LYS A 651 4.42 32.88 -10.52
N PHE A 652 3.61 31.82 -10.37
CA PHE A 652 3.77 30.83 -9.32
C PHE A 652 5.11 30.10 -9.46
N GLN A 653 5.46 29.67 -10.67
CA GLN A 653 6.73 28.99 -10.95
C GLN A 653 7.93 29.84 -10.57
N LEU A 654 7.92 31.14 -10.89
CA LEU A 654 8.97 32.08 -10.49
C LEU A 654 9.11 32.17 -8.96
N TYR A 655 8.00 32.29 -8.25
CA TYR A 655 7.98 32.31 -6.79
C TYR A 655 8.46 30.97 -6.19
N ALA A 656 7.96 29.85 -6.69
CA ALA A 656 8.34 28.53 -6.20
C ALA A 656 9.82 28.22 -6.41
N ARG A 657 10.39 28.65 -7.56
CA ARG A 657 11.84 28.57 -7.81
C ARG A 657 12.64 29.39 -6.82
N SER A 658 12.16 30.58 -6.44
CA SER A 658 12.86 31.42 -5.45
C SER A 658 12.94 30.77 -4.05
N LEU A 659 11.98 29.91 -3.70
CA LEU A 659 11.97 29.14 -2.46
C LEU A 659 12.92 27.93 -2.47
N LEU A 660 13.09 27.28 -3.62
CA LEU A 660 13.87 26.04 -3.73
C LEU A 660 15.32 26.26 -4.17
N ARG A 661 15.59 27.31 -4.94
CA ARG A 661 16.92 27.60 -5.50
C ARG A 661 18.02 27.71 -4.44
N PRO A 662 17.85 28.41 -3.31
CA PRO A 662 18.89 28.51 -2.30
C PRO A 662 19.32 27.16 -1.74
N THR A 663 18.36 26.23 -1.54
CA THR A 663 18.66 24.87 -1.07
C THR A 663 19.41 24.08 -2.14
N PHE A 664 19.00 24.19 -3.41
CA PHE A 664 19.71 23.54 -4.52
C PHE A 664 21.14 24.08 -4.67
N ASP A 665 21.34 25.39 -4.57
CA ASP A 665 22.67 25.99 -4.70
C ASP A 665 23.62 25.57 -3.55
N ALA A 666 23.07 25.26 -2.37
CA ALA A 666 23.84 24.73 -1.24
C ALA A 666 24.21 23.25 -1.41
N VAL A 667 23.30 22.43 -1.97
CA VAL A 667 23.52 20.99 -2.23
C VAL A 667 24.36 20.77 -3.48
N GLY A 668 24.09 21.49 -4.57
CA GLY A 668 24.78 21.41 -5.86
C GLY A 668 24.46 20.16 -6.66
N TRP A 669 25.15 20.01 -7.80
CA TRP A 669 25.03 18.85 -8.68
C TRP A 669 25.90 17.66 -8.27
N ASP A 670 27.08 17.95 -7.73
CA ASP A 670 28.10 16.94 -7.55
C ASP A 670 27.97 16.24 -6.19
N VAL A 671 28.05 14.93 -6.23
CA VAL A 671 28.04 14.07 -5.04
C VAL A 671 29.38 14.28 -4.31
N LYS A 672 29.30 14.55 -3.00
CA LYS A 672 30.50 14.71 -2.16
C LYS A 672 30.93 13.35 -1.62
N PRO A 673 32.24 13.13 -1.37
CA PRO A 673 32.68 11.95 -0.62
C PRO A 673 31.94 11.86 0.73
N ASP A 674 31.54 10.66 1.11
CA ASP A 674 30.83 10.35 2.38
C ASP A 674 29.48 11.07 2.56
N GLU A 675 28.86 11.50 1.45
CA GLU A 675 27.54 12.13 1.47
C GLU A 675 26.47 11.15 1.94
N GLN A 676 25.60 11.61 2.84
CA GLN A 676 24.46 10.80 3.30
C GLN A 676 23.43 10.65 2.18
N SER A 677 22.75 9.50 2.16
CA SER A 677 21.70 9.21 1.18
C SER A 677 20.56 10.25 1.16
N ALA A 678 20.25 10.84 2.31
CA ALA A 678 19.26 11.91 2.41
C ALA A 678 19.65 13.14 1.55
N THR A 679 20.93 13.50 1.48
CA THR A 679 21.40 14.61 0.62
C THR A 679 21.32 14.25 -0.85
N ALA A 680 21.64 12.99 -1.23
CA ALA A 680 21.50 12.51 -2.60
C ALA A 680 20.03 12.54 -3.05
N ASN A 681 19.13 12.06 -2.20
CA ASN A 681 17.68 12.09 -2.44
C ASN A 681 17.15 13.54 -2.54
N LEU A 682 17.60 14.43 -1.64
CA LEU A 682 17.23 15.86 -1.70
C LEU A 682 17.67 16.51 -3.01
N ARG A 683 18.88 16.21 -3.47
CA ARG A 683 19.39 16.70 -4.76
C ARG A 683 18.51 16.26 -5.92
N ALA A 684 18.17 14.98 -5.98
CA ALA A 684 17.28 14.43 -7.01
C ALA A 684 15.87 15.07 -6.96
N SER A 685 15.30 15.22 -5.75
CA SER A 685 14.00 15.87 -5.54
C SER A 685 14.02 17.34 -5.97
N LEU A 686 15.08 18.09 -5.66
CA LEU A 686 15.22 19.50 -6.07
C LEU A 686 15.42 19.65 -7.59
N ILE A 687 16.21 18.79 -8.23
CA ILE A 687 16.38 18.78 -9.70
C ILE A 687 15.02 18.56 -10.36
N THR A 688 14.29 17.54 -9.91
CA THR A 688 12.96 17.21 -10.44
C THR A 688 11.99 18.38 -10.23
N ALA A 689 11.93 18.94 -9.04
CA ALA A 689 11.01 20.03 -8.71
C ALA A 689 11.32 21.31 -9.50
N LEU A 690 12.58 21.75 -9.51
CA LEU A 690 13.01 22.93 -10.26
C LEU A 690 12.82 22.76 -11.77
N GLY A 691 13.10 21.55 -12.30
CA GLY A 691 12.83 21.23 -13.69
C GLY A 691 11.35 21.29 -14.04
N LYS A 692 10.47 20.72 -13.20
CA LYS A 692 9.01 20.81 -13.38
C LYS A 692 8.43 22.22 -13.20
N LEU A 693 9.18 23.09 -12.55
CA LEU A 693 8.89 24.51 -12.42
C LEU A 693 9.50 25.36 -13.56
N ASP A 694 9.92 24.75 -14.66
CA ASP A 694 10.49 25.39 -15.85
C ASP A 694 11.78 26.18 -15.55
N ASP A 695 12.66 25.71 -14.68
CA ASP A 695 13.94 26.34 -14.42
C ASP A 695 14.91 26.09 -15.59
N PRO A 696 15.28 27.14 -16.37
CA PRO A 696 16.02 26.96 -17.60
C PRO A 696 17.44 26.43 -17.39
N LYS A 697 18.08 26.73 -16.25
CA LYS A 697 19.42 26.24 -15.93
C LYS A 697 19.39 24.74 -15.63
N ILE A 698 18.41 24.30 -14.84
CA ILE A 698 18.25 22.89 -14.51
C ILE A 698 17.93 22.09 -15.77
N VAL A 699 17.00 22.55 -16.61
CA VAL A 699 16.63 21.87 -17.85
C VAL A 699 17.83 21.73 -18.78
N ALA A 700 18.62 22.80 -18.97
CA ALA A 700 19.84 22.77 -19.81
C ALA A 700 20.86 21.77 -19.25
N SER A 701 21.15 21.82 -17.94
CA SER A 701 22.10 20.90 -17.30
C SER A 701 21.64 19.43 -17.37
N CYS A 702 20.33 19.16 -17.24
CA CYS A 702 19.81 17.79 -17.44
C CYS A 702 20.08 17.28 -18.85
N ARG A 703 19.86 18.11 -19.88
CA ARG A 703 20.13 17.74 -21.28
C ARG A 703 21.61 17.45 -21.54
N GLU A 704 22.51 18.30 -21.03
CA GLU A 704 23.97 18.09 -21.14
C GLU A 704 24.40 16.78 -20.47
N ARG A 705 23.91 16.51 -19.26
CA ARG A 705 24.23 15.29 -18.50
C ARG A 705 23.64 14.04 -19.18
N PHE A 706 22.44 14.11 -19.74
CA PHE A 706 21.88 13.01 -20.53
C PHE A 706 22.70 12.72 -21.79
N LYS A 707 23.14 13.75 -22.50
CA LYS A 707 24.05 13.60 -23.66
C LYS A 707 25.35 12.93 -23.26
N ALA A 708 25.95 13.31 -22.15
CA ALA A 708 27.16 12.66 -21.62
C ALA A 708 26.89 11.19 -21.27
N PHE A 709 25.74 10.91 -20.60
CA PHE A 709 25.28 9.55 -20.25
C PHE A 709 25.15 8.64 -21.50
N LEU A 710 24.58 9.14 -22.60
CA LEU A 710 24.47 8.37 -23.83
C LEU A 710 25.84 7.90 -24.40
N SER A 711 26.88 8.70 -24.14
CA SER A 711 28.24 8.35 -24.54
C SER A 711 28.98 7.50 -23.52
N ASN A 712 28.76 7.77 -22.26
CA ASN A 712 29.34 7.05 -21.12
C ASN A 712 28.33 7.00 -19.94
N PRO A 713 27.66 5.86 -19.72
CA PRO A 713 26.67 5.71 -18.63
C PRO A 713 27.21 5.98 -17.22
N GLU A 714 28.52 5.80 -17.00
CA GLU A 714 29.16 6.09 -15.70
C GLU A 714 29.30 7.60 -15.40
N SER A 715 29.11 8.45 -16.42
CA SER A 715 29.16 9.92 -16.27
C SER A 715 27.98 10.49 -15.45
N LEU A 716 26.93 9.70 -15.22
CA LEU A 716 25.75 10.08 -14.45
C LEU A 716 25.52 9.09 -13.31
N ALA A 717 25.69 9.58 -12.09
CA ALA A 717 25.48 8.79 -10.88
C ALA A 717 24.07 8.18 -10.85
N PRO A 718 23.91 6.93 -10.38
CA PRO A 718 22.60 6.24 -10.31
C PRO A 718 21.52 7.08 -9.63
N ASP A 719 21.82 7.74 -8.53
CA ASP A 719 20.88 8.58 -7.77
C ASP A 719 20.31 9.75 -8.58
N LEU A 720 21.01 10.22 -9.60
CA LEU A 720 20.57 11.34 -10.43
C LEU A 720 19.80 10.90 -11.69
N ARG A 721 19.95 9.63 -12.09
CA ARG A 721 19.34 9.13 -13.35
C ARG A 721 17.84 9.35 -13.41
N PRO A 722 17.04 8.98 -12.40
CA PRO A 722 15.59 9.18 -12.45
C PRO A 722 15.20 10.65 -12.60
N ALA A 723 15.87 11.55 -11.88
CA ALA A 723 15.58 12.98 -11.92
C ALA A 723 15.98 13.59 -13.28
N VAL A 724 17.17 13.28 -13.77
CA VAL A 724 17.66 13.79 -15.07
C VAL A 724 16.78 13.25 -16.20
N PHE A 725 16.48 11.95 -16.22
CA PHE A 725 15.66 11.35 -17.28
C PHE A 725 14.22 11.89 -17.25
N SER A 726 13.63 12.09 -16.08
CA SER A 726 12.31 12.69 -15.94
C SER A 726 12.24 14.09 -16.57
N ILE A 727 13.25 14.94 -16.34
CA ILE A 727 13.27 16.29 -16.89
C ILE A 727 13.60 16.27 -18.39
N VAL A 728 14.52 15.42 -18.83
CA VAL A 728 14.81 15.23 -20.25
C VAL A 728 13.59 14.72 -21.02
N GLY A 729 12.88 13.73 -20.48
CA GLY A 729 11.65 13.19 -21.06
C GLY A 729 10.54 14.23 -21.12
N ARG A 730 10.37 15.03 -20.05
CA ARG A 730 9.36 16.10 -19.99
C ARG A 730 9.50 17.12 -21.12
N TYR A 731 10.75 17.52 -21.46
CA TYR A 731 11.06 18.49 -22.51
C TYR A 731 11.66 17.83 -23.76
N ALA A 732 11.36 16.54 -23.97
CA ALA A 732 11.87 15.81 -25.12
C ALA A 732 11.33 16.37 -26.44
N ASP A 733 12.18 16.37 -27.45
CA ASP A 733 11.80 16.32 -28.85
C ASP A 733 11.70 14.86 -29.33
N GLU A 734 11.35 14.62 -30.58
CA GLU A 734 11.19 13.29 -31.12
C GLU A 734 12.50 12.48 -31.10
N SER A 735 13.67 13.13 -31.30
CA SER A 735 14.96 12.46 -31.22
C SER A 735 15.25 11.95 -29.81
N THR A 736 15.09 12.82 -28.82
CA THR A 736 15.31 12.50 -27.41
C THR A 736 14.33 11.42 -26.91
N TRP A 737 13.06 11.49 -27.35
CA TRP A 737 12.08 10.45 -27.06
C TRP A 737 12.51 9.09 -27.61
N ASN A 738 13.00 9.06 -28.87
CA ASN A 738 13.48 7.82 -29.49
C ASN A 738 14.72 7.27 -28.78
N GLU A 739 15.65 8.12 -28.33
CA GLU A 739 16.82 7.72 -27.56
C GLU A 739 16.43 7.04 -26.24
N LEU A 740 15.53 7.66 -25.46
CA LEU A 740 14.99 7.10 -24.21
C LEU A 740 14.27 5.76 -24.46
N HIS A 741 13.45 5.69 -25.51
CA HIS A 741 12.72 4.47 -25.87
C HIS A 741 13.68 3.33 -26.25
N GLN A 742 14.72 3.62 -27.04
CA GLN A 742 15.74 2.63 -27.41
C GLN A 742 16.52 2.12 -26.19
N LEU A 743 16.83 2.97 -25.22
CA LEU A 743 17.41 2.54 -23.95
C LEU A 743 16.48 1.57 -23.20
N GLY A 744 15.19 1.90 -23.13
CA GLY A 744 14.18 1.05 -22.49
C GLY A 744 13.99 -0.31 -23.17
N LEU A 745 14.13 -0.37 -24.50
CA LEU A 745 14.06 -1.63 -25.27
C LEU A 745 15.30 -2.50 -25.06
N LYS A 746 16.47 -1.90 -24.89
CA LYS A 746 17.76 -2.63 -24.81
C LYS A 746 18.07 -3.16 -23.41
N THR A 747 17.66 -2.45 -22.36
CA THR A 747 18.00 -2.86 -21.00
C THR A 747 17.25 -4.11 -20.56
N THR A 748 17.94 -4.99 -19.84
CA THR A 748 17.36 -6.15 -19.14
C THR A 748 17.07 -5.84 -17.66
N SER A 749 17.53 -4.70 -17.16
CA SER A 749 17.18 -4.22 -15.80
C SER A 749 15.78 -3.68 -15.79
N ILE A 750 14.93 -4.24 -14.94
CA ILE A 750 13.53 -3.78 -14.77
C ILE A 750 13.51 -2.37 -14.17
N GLU A 751 14.42 -2.05 -13.26
CA GLU A 751 14.53 -0.71 -12.67
C GLU A 751 14.91 0.35 -13.72
N GLU A 752 15.96 0.11 -14.52
CA GLU A 752 16.33 1.04 -15.59
C GLU A 752 15.21 1.19 -16.62
N LYS A 753 14.59 0.05 -17.00
CA LYS A 753 13.45 0.07 -17.91
C LYS A 753 12.35 0.98 -17.38
N GLN A 754 12.01 0.85 -16.10
CA GLN A 754 11.00 1.69 -15.47
C GLN A 754 11.37 3.18 -15.55
N ASN A 755 12.64 3.54 -15.26
CA ASN A 755 13.11 4.92 -15.31
C ASN A 755 12.97 5.52 -16.73
N TYR A 756 13.29 4.76 -17.77
CA TYR A 756 13.16 5.24 -19.16
C TYR A 756 11.69 5.41 -19.56
N TYR A 757 10.82 4.45 -19.22
CA TYR A 757 9.40 4.56 -19.57
C TYR A 757 8.67 5.62 -18.72
N ASP A 758 9.09 5.83 -17.48
CA ASP A 758 8.60 6.96 -16.65
C ASP A 758 9.00 8.32 -17.25
N ALA A 759 10.21 8.41 -17.83
CA ALA A 759 10.65 9.61 -18.54
C ALA A 759 9.80 9.85 -19.80
N LEU A 760 9.50 8.81 -20.59
CA LEU A 760 8.61 8.90 -21.75
C LEU A 760 7.18 9.35 -21.36
N ALA A 761 6.68 8.86 -20.23
CA ALA A 761 5.37 9.20 -19.72
C ALA A 761 5.24 10.68 -19.31
N GLY A 762 6.37 11.30 -18.96
CA GLY A 762 6.42 12.71 -18.54
C GLY A 762 6.39 13.73 -19.69
N ALA A 763 6.44 13.31 -20.94
CA ALA A 763 6.51 14.21 -22.10
C ALA A 763 5.33 15.20 -22.16
N MET A 764 5.63 16.49 -22.35
CA MET A 764 4.59 17.56 -22.47
C MET A 764 4.10 17.75 -23.90
N ASP A 765 4.85 17.30 -24.89
CA ASP A 765 4.42 17.39 -26.29
C ASP A 765 3.27 16.42 -26.57
N ARG A 766 2.13 16.94 -27.03
CA ARG A 766 0.90 16.15 -27.31
C ARG A 766 1.14 14.99 -28.30
N LYS A 767 2.04 15.18 -29.29
CA LYS A 767 2.36 14.12 -30.25
C LYS A 767 3.14 12.98 -29.58
N LEU A 768 4.08 13.33 -28.69
CA LEU A 768 4.85 12.35 -27.93
C LEU A 768 3.99 11.62 -26.90
N VAL A 769 3.03 12.31 -26.25
CA VAL A 769 2.01 11.65 -25.41
C VAL A 769 1.26 10.60 -26.23
N SER A 770 0.74 10.99 -27.41
CA SER A 770 0.01 10.06 -28.28
C SER A 770 0.90 8.92 -28.81
N LYS A 771 2.22 9.13 -28.93
CA LYS A 771 3.20 8.12 -29.33
C LYS A 771 3.52 7.14 -28.17
N THR A 772 3.48 7.61 -26.92
CA THR A 772 3.81 6.81 -25.72
C THR A 772 2.68 5.86 -25.34
N LEU A 773 1.43 6.31 -25.39
CA LEU A 773 0.27 5.56 -24.93
C LEU A 773 0.10 4.16 -25.56
N PRO A 774 0.29 3.97 -26.89
CA PRO A 774 0.18 2.65 -27.52
C PRO A 774 1.15 1.60 -27.01
N ILE A 775 2.26 1.99 -26.38
CA ILE A 775 3.22 1.08 -25.75
C ILE A 775 2.52 0.18 -24.73
N ALA A 776 1.50 0.70 -24.03
CA ALA A 776 0.71 -0.07 -23.07
C ALA A 776 -0.02 -1.28 -23.69
N LEU A 777 -0.20 -1.30 -25.00
CA LEU A 777 -0.85 -2.40 -25.72
C LEU A 777 0.15 -3.41 -26.27
N THR A 778 1.45 -3.15 -26.17
CA THR A 778 2.53 -4.05 -26.62
C THR A 778 3.02 -4.95 -25.48
N ASP A 779 4.02 -5.79 -25.79
CA ASP A 779 4.72 -6.65 -24.81
C ASP A 779 6.08 -6.05 -24.38
N GLU A 780 6.30 -4.75 -24.57
CA GLU A 780 7.54 -4.06 -24.18
C GLU A 780 7.71 -3.96 -22.66
N LEU A 781 6.58 -3.90 -21.96
CA LEU A 781 6.52 -3.86 -20.51
C LEU A 781 5.81 -5.11 -19.98
N PRO A 782 6.17 -5.58 -18.78
CA PRO A 782 5.36 -6.58 -18.08
C PRO A 782 3.90 -6.14 -17.98
N THR A 783 2.97 -7.07 -18.03
CA THR A 783 1.51 -6.83 -18.14
C THR A 783 1.01 -5.81 -17.12
N SER A 784 1.37 -5.96 -15.84
CA SER A 784 0.98 -5.03 -14.77
C SER A 784 1.60 -3.62 -14.94
N ARG A 785 2.77 -3.50 -15.57
CA ARG A 785 3.43 -2.21 -15.82
C ARG A 785 2.88 -1.48 -17.02
N ALA A 786 2.41 -2.20 -18.00
CA ALA A 786 1.83 -1.64 -19.21
C ALA A 786 0.61 -0.74 -18.88
N VAL A 787 -0.28 -1.19 -17.98
CA VAL A 787 -1.45 -0.40 -17.56
C VAL A 787 -1.06 0.81 -16.71
N PHE A 788 -0.04 0.68 -15.87
CA PHE A 788 0.48 1.80 -15.07
C PHE A 788 1.18 2.87 -15.91
N LEU A 789 1.72 2.53 -17.09
CA LEU A 789 2.25 3.53 -18.01
C LEU A 789 1.18 4.55 -18.40
N VAL A 790 -0.05 4.11 -18.70
CA VAL A 790 -1.15 5.01 -19.05
C VAL A 790 -1.49 5.96 -17.90
N LEU A 791 -1.60 5.42 -16.68
CA LEU A 791 -1.84 6.23 -15.47
C LEU A 791 -0.67 7.19 -15.17
N ARG A 792 0.56 6.79 -15.50
CA ARG A 792 1.74 7.64 -15.37
C ARG A 792 1.70 8.80 -16.36
N VAL A 793 1.34 8.53 -17.61
CA VAL A 793 1.14 9.58 -18.63
C VAL A 793 0.03 10.55 -18.19
N ASP A 794 -1.07 10.04 -17.64
CA ASP A 794 -2.17 10.84 -17.10
C ASP A 794 -1.71 11.82 -16.03
N ARG A 795 -0.92 11.32 -15.09
CA ARG A 795 -0.39 12.11 -13.98
C ARG A 795 0.66 13.13 -14.40
N GLU A 796 1.59 12.79 -15.31
CA GLU A 796 2.82 13.55 -15.51
C GLU A 796 2.80 14.44 -16.76
N SER A 797 2.05 14.06 -17.81
CA SER A 797 2.08 14.79 -19.09
C SER A 797 1.34 16.13 -19.08
N GLY A 798 0.35 16.27 -18.19
CA GLY A 798 -0.57 17.43 -18.21
C GLY A 798 -1.65 17.35 -19.28
N HIS A 799 -1.85 16.20 -19.92
CA HIS A 799 -2.83 15.98 -21.00
C HIS A 799 -3.81 14.82 -20.67
N PRO A 800 -4.56 14.91 -19.57
CA PRO A 800 -5.49 13.84 -19.18
C PRO A 800 -6.63 13.61 -20.21
N ASP A 801 -6.93 14.62 -21.05
CA ASP A 801 -7.85 14.50 -22.16
C ASP A 801 -7.40 13.47 -23.20
N ILE A 802 -6.15 13.53 -23.66
CA ILE A 802 -5.58 12.57 -24.61
C ILE A 802 -5.55 11.16 -24.01
N VAL A 803 -5.17 11.08 -22.75
CA VAL A 803 -5.06 9.80 -22.02
C VAL A 803 -6.42 9.15 -21.91
N TRP A 804 -7.45 9.88 -21.52
CA TRP A 804 -8.80 9.34 -21.41
C TRP A 804 -9.36 8.92 -22.78
N ASP A 805 -9.16 9.71 -23.83
CA ASP A 805 -9.61 9.34 -25.18
C ASP A 805 -8.96 8.04 -25.66
N PHE A 806 -7.65 7.86 -25.44
CA PHE A 806 -6.93 6.64 -25.74
C PHE A 806 -7.45 5.47 -24.90
N ALA A 807 -7.55 5.64 -23.59
CA ALA A 807 -7.95 4.59 -22.67
C ALA A 807 -9.40 4.13 -22.96
N ARG A 808 -10.32 5.07 -23.20
CA ARG A 808 -11.70 4.76 -23.56
C ARG A 808 -11.81 3.94 -24.83
N ALA A 809 -11.00 4.26 -25.84
CA ALA A 809 -10.97 3.53 -27.11
C ALA A 809 -10.37 2.11 -26.96
N ASN A 810 -9.48 1.90 -25.99
CA ASN A 810 -8.74 0.65 -25.80
C ASN A 810 -9.07 -0.07 -24.49
N MET A 811 -10.15 0.33 -23.79
CA MET A 811 -10.44 -0.11 -22.41
C MET A 811 -10.45 -1.63 -22.27
N LYS A 812 -11.06 -2.35 -23.21
CA LYS A 812 -11.09 -3.81 -23.18
C LYS A 812 -9.70 -4.45 -23.19
N ALA A 813 -8.79 -3.91 -23.99
CA ALA A 813 -7.41 -4.41 -24.09
C ALA A 813 -6.59 -4.06 -22.83
N LEU A 814 -6.81 -2.88 -22.25
CA LEU A 814 -6.17 -2.46 -21.01
C LEU A 814 -6.64 -3.28 -19.83
N LEU A 815 -7.95 -3.47 -19.67
CA LEU A 815 -8.52 -4.29 -18.58
C LEU A 815 -8.11 -5.76 -18.68
N ALA A 816 -7.88 -6.30 -19.89
CA ALA A 816 -7.34 -7.64 -20.05
C ALA A 816 -5.93 -7.81 -19.46
N LYS A 817 -5.23 -6.70 -19.18
CA LYS A 817 -3.90 -6.67 -18.56
C LYS A 817 -3.96 -6.33 -17.05
N THR A 818 -5.15 -6.12 -16.47
CA THR A 818 -5.35 -5.88 -15.04
C THR A 818 -5.83 -7.13 -14.32
N ASP A 819 -5.74 -7.14 -13.01
CA ASP A 819 -6.35 -8.12 -12.12
C ASP A 819 -7.84 -7.78 -11.84
N ALA A 820 -8.48 -8.53 -10.96
CA ALA A 820 -9.88 -8.31 -10.59
C ALA A 820 -10.10 -6.95 -9.92
N LEU A 821 -9.14 -6.47 -9.11
CA LEU A 821 -9.20 -5.15 -8.49
C LEU A 821 -9.07 -4.06 -9.57
N GLY A 822 -8.12 -4.21 -10.49
CA GLY A 822 -7.92 -3.29 -11.60
C GLY A 822 -9.17 -3.12 -12.46
N ASN A 823 -9.94 -4.16 -12.67
CA ASN A 823 -11.21 -4.07 -13.39
C ASN A 823 -12.22 -3.08 -12.76
N ASN A 824 -12.18 -2.92 -11.44
CA ASN A 824 -13.05 -2.01 -10.71
C ASN A 824 -12.46 -0.59 -10.56
N THR A 825 -11.14 -0.46 -10.51
CA THR A 825 -10.44 0.77 -10.15
C THR A 825 -9.88 1.56 -11.33
N TYR A 826 -9.49 0.89 -12.40
CA TYR A 826 -8.67 1.48 -13.47
C TYR A 826 -9.35 2.66 -14.18
N ALA A 827 -10.58 2.49 -14.65
CA ALA A 827 -11.28 3.57 -15.33
C ALA A 827 -11.57 4.78 -14.40
N PRO A 828 -12.06 4.61 -13.15
CA PRO A 828 -12.17 5.72 -12.21
C PRO A 828 -10.85 6.44 -11.92
N SER A 829 -9.73 5.71 -11.84
CA SER A 829 -8.40 6.28 -11.55
C SER A 829 -7.95 7.29 -12.59
N LEU A 830 -8.30 7.10 -13.87
CA LEU A 830 -8.01 8.02 -14.97
C LEU A 830 -8.73 9.37 -14.86
N PHE A 831 -9.69 9.51 -13.95
CA PHE A 831 -10.39 10.77 -13.72
C PHE A 831 -9.83 11.58 -12.53
N THR A 832 -8.94 11.03 -11.75
CA THR A 832 -8.47 11.68 -10.51
C THR A 832 -7.60 12.92 -10.73
N PHE A 833 -7.08 13.12 -11.94
CA PHE A 833 -6.26 14.28 -12.30
C PHE A 833 -7.04 15.42 -12.96
N PHE A 834 -8.30 15.21 -13.32
CA PHE A 834 -9.16 16.29 -13.82
C PHE A 834 -9.56 17.28 -12.71
N SER A 835 -9.83 18.51 -13.13
CA SER A 835 -10.27 19.60 -12.25
C SER A 835 -11.50 20.36 -12.79
N GLU A 836 -12.17 19.79 -13.78
CA GLU A 836 -13.34 20.38 -14.45
C GLU A 836 -14.61 19.58 -14.11
N ASP A 837 -15.67 20.25 -13.64
CA ASP A 837 -16.95 19.64 -13.24
C ASP A 837 -17.62 18.84 -14.36
N SER A 838 -17.39 19.21 -15.63
CA SER A 838 -17.87 18.45 -16.79
C SER A 838 -17.35 17.01 -16.82
N ARG A 839 -16.12 16.77 -16.32
CA ARG A 839 -15.50 15.44 -16.24
C ARG A 839 -16.18 14.54 -15.20
N ALA A 840 -16.70 15.13 -14.12
CA ALA A 840 -17.51 14.39 -13.16
C ALA A 840 -18.78 13.83 -13.79
N GLN A 841 -19.45 14.61 -14.66
CA GLN A 841 -20.63 14.13 -15.38
C GLN A 841 -20.28 13.07 -16.44
N GLU A 842 -19.15 13.22 -17.12
CA GLU A 842 -18.64 12.20 -18.05
C GLU A 842 -18.38 10.88 -17.35
N LEU A 843 -17.69 10.90 -16.19
CA LEU A 843 -17.46 9.70 -15.39
C LEU A 843 -18.76 9.02 -14.95
N ARG A 844 -19.76 9.77 -14.46
CA ARG A 844 -21.07 9.20 -14.10
C ARG A 844 -21.73 8.49 -15.27
N THR A 845 -21.70 9.13 -16.45
CA THR A 845 -22.31 8.58 -17.67
C THR A 845 -21.58 7.32 -18.14
N TYR A 846 -20.24 7.37 -18.14
CA TYR A 846 -19.42 6.21 -18.50
C TYR A 846 -19.64 5.03 -17.54
N ALA A 847 -19.60 5.30 -16.25
CA ALA A 847 -19.76 4.29 -15.20
C ALA A 847 -21.09 3.57 -15.28
N LYS A 848 -22.21 4.31 -15.46
CA LYS A 848 -23.54 3.73 -15.60
C LYS A 848 -23.64 2.70 -16.73
N ASN A 849 -22.89 2.90 -17.80
CA ASN A 849 -23.00 2.09 -19.01
C ASN A 849 -21.93 0.97 -19.11
N ASN A 850 -20.82 1.10 -18.39
CA ASN A 850 -19.63 0.28 -18.64
C ASN A 850 -18.99 -0.35 -17.38
N LEU A 851 -19.30 0.14 -16.17
CA LEU A 851 -18.65 -0.36 -14.97
C LEU A 851 -19.57 -1.22 -14.10
N PRO A 852 -19.03 -2.26 -13.44
CA PRO A 852 -19.80 -3.08 -12.51
C PRO A 852 -20.14 -2.29 -11.23
N ALA A 853 -21.13 -2.78 -10.48
CA ALA A 853 -21.53 -2.18 -9.20
C ALA A 853 -20.38 -2.10 -8.18
N ALA A 854 -19.47 -3.06 -8.19
CA ALA A 854 -18.28 -3.09 -7.35
C ALA A 854 -17.33 -1.88 -7.56
N SER A 855 -17.40 -1.19 -8.68
CA SER A 855 -16.66 0.05 -8.93
C SER A 855 -17.20 1.27 -8.17
N GLY A 856 -18.37 1.15 -7.50
CA GLY A 856 -19.05 2.26 -6.83
C GLY A 856 -18.17 3.10 -5.89
N PRO A 857 -17.43 2.50 -4.94
CA PRO A 857 -16.52 3.24 -4.05
C PRO A 857 -15.42 4.00 -4.79
N HIS A 858 -14.84 3.41 -5.84
CA HIS A 858 -13.78 4.02 -6.64
C HIS A 858 -14.29 5.17 -7.50
N ILE A 859 -15.52 5.04 -8.03
CA ILE A 859 -16.22 6.12 -8.73
C ILE A 859 -16.47 7.30 -7.78
N ALA A 860 -16.97 7.01 -6.56
CA ALA A 860 -17.21 8.04 -5.54
C ALA A 860 -15.92 8.78 -5.19
N LYS A 861 -14.80 8.06 -5.02
CA LYS A 861 -13.48 8.63 -4.74
C LYS A 861 -12.99 9.55 -5.88
N ALA A 862 -13.13 9.12 -7.14
CA ALA A 862 -12.75 9.93 -8.29
C ALA A 862 -13.61 11.20 -8.41
N LEU A 863 -14.92 11.10 -8.18
CA LEU A 863 -15.82 12.24 -8.19
C LEU A 863 -15.52 13.26 -7.08
N ASP A 864 -15.20 12.78 -5.88
CA ASP A 864 -14.78 13.61 -4.74
C ASP A 864 -13.46 14.35 -5.05
N GLU A 865 -12.49 13.66 -5.69
CA GLU A 865 -11.23 14.28 -6.10
C GLU A 865 -11.41 15.36 -7.18
N ILE A 866 -12.21 15.11 -8.20
CA ILE A 866 -12.54 16.12 -9.23
C ILE A 866 -13.17 17.37 -8.59
N GLN A 867 -14.15 17.17 -7.71
CA GLN A 867 -14.83 18.28 -7.03
C GLN A 867 -13.84 19.08 -6.17
N PHE A 868 -13.03 18.40 -5.37
CA PHE A 868 -12.01 19.04 -4.55
C PHE A 868 -11.04 19.88 -5.40
N ARG A 869 -10.50 19.31 -6.48
CA ARG A 869 -9.58 20.01 -7.38
C ARG A 869 -10.22 21.21 -8.03
N SER A 870 -11.46 21.09 -8.48
CA SER A 870 -12.22 22.20 -9.08
C SER A 870 -12.39 23.34 -8.08
N GLU A 871 -12.92 23.07 -6.90
CA GLU A 871 -13.14 24.08 -5.84
C GLU A 871 -11.83 24.71 -5.37
N PHE A 872 -10.78 23.90 -5.19
CA PHE A 872 -9.49 24.39 -4.74
C PHE A 872 -8.79 25.26 -5.81
N LYS A 873 -8.84 24.87 -7.09
CA LYS A 873 -8.31 25.63 -8.22
C LYS A 873 -8.95 27.03 -8.29
N GLN A 874 -10.27 27.11 -8.14
CA GLN A 874 -11.00 28.39 -8.13
C GLN A 874 -10.55 29.29 -6.98
N ARG A 875 -10.36 28.72 -5.78
CA ARG A 875 -9.85 29.45 -4.60
C ARG A 875 -8.42 29.96 -4.83
N LEU A 876 -7.56 29.12 -5.39
CA LEU A 876 -6.18 29.50 -5.71
C LEU A 876 -6.16 30.69 -6.67
N ILE A 877 -6.88 30.60 -7.79
CA ILE A 877 -6.93 31.66 -8.81
C ILE A 877 -7.43 32.97 -8.19
N SER A 878 -8.37 32.92 -7.26
CA SER A 878 -8.92 34.12 -6.60
C SER A 878 -7.97 34.74 -5.57
N GLN A 879 -7.20 33.93 -4.84
CA GLN A 879 -6.32 34.40 -3.75
C GLN A 879 -4.91 34.76 -4.25
N PHE A 880 -4.43 34.07 -5.26
CA PHE A 880 -3.05 34.10 -5.70
C PHE A 880 -2.56 35.45 -6.22
N PRO A 881 -3.32 36.24 -6.99
CA PRO A 881 -2.86 37.56 -7.45
C PRO A 881 -2.48 38.51 -6.31
N LYS A 882 -3.29 38.56 -5.24
CA LYS A 882 -3.01 39.38 -4.05
C LYS A 882 -1.80 38.85 -3.30
N PHE A 883 -1.64 37.55 -3.23
CA PHE A 883 -0.51 36.88 -2.58
C PHE A 883 0.81 37.21 -3.27
N ILE A 884 0.88 37.08 -4.58
CA ILE A 884 2.10 37.25 -5.38
C ILE A 884 2.52 38.73 -5.51
N GLN A 885 1.57 39.66 -5.65
CA GLN A 885 1.90 41.10 -5.79
C GLN A 885 2.82 41.63 -4.69
N ASN A 886 2.67 41.09 -3.48
CA ASN A 886 3.46 41.50 -2.33
C ASN A 886 4.84 40.82 -2.23
N ARG A 887 5.13 39.79 -3.07
CA ARG A 887 6.33 38.95 -2.96
C ARG A 887 7.25 38.99 -4.19
N VAL A 888 6.73 39.21 -5.37
CA VAL A 888 7.53 39.32 -6.59
C VAL A 888 8.12 40.74 -6.76
N ARG A 889 7.68 41.72 -5.97
CA ARG A 889 8.23 43.09 -5.96
C ARG A 889 9.47 43.29 -5.04
N LYS A 890 9.85 42.25 -4.28
CA LYS A 890 11.08 42.19 -3.50
C LYS A 890 12.10 41.30 -4.22
#